data_643e022568885ecb73a78acad3b9413f
#
_entry.id   643e022568885ecb73a78acad3b9413f
#
_cell.length_a   1.000
_cell.length_b   1.000
_cell.length_c   1.000
_cell.angle_alpha   90.00
_cell.angle_beta   90.00
_cell.angle_gamma   90.00
#
_symmetry.space_group_name_H-M   'P 1'
#
loop_
_entity.id
_entity.type
_entity.pdbx_description
1 polymer ?
#
loop_
_entity_poly.entity_id
_entity_poly.type
_entity_poly.pdbx_seq_one_letter_code
_entity_poly.pdbx_strand_id
1 'polypeptide(L)'
;MRSKILILTVLFFFLRFYTFSQEKVGLVLSGGGAKGLAHIGVIKALEENNIPVDYVTGTSMGAIVGGLYAIGYSPEEMTQLVLSDEFRNWAVGEIEKDYIYYFKKSPVAADMVNIKIHMKDSTPKAQLPSNLVPTHQMDFAAMQIFSPANAAADYDFDSLFVPFRCIGTDIYNNKAKVFKNGNLGSAVRASMTFPFYFKPVEIDSILYFDGGMKNNFPSDVMINDFAPDFIIGSKTADNSPKPDADNVVVVLENMLMDKVNYQLPDNGILIESRFINVKLLDFDKAQIIIKTGYDETYALMDSIKDIIPVRKDSVKLTNERKNYKRKLPPLFFKEISISGLNSKEREYVSKIIFNKDSVFTIGELKHSYFKLLADGTISSIYPEAFYDKKSESFKLKMQIDEESRFIARIGANISSSSINQGFGSFQYNQLGKISRSVYANIYFGRLYSSVMLQARADFPSKIPVAFTGSFTMNRWDFYSSSSEPFFEDVRPPYLIQNENNLKLAVSTPLNTNSLVKGEFSYGFITDEYYQTIEFLKADTSDLTDFDYYNFKINFEENTLNYKQFPTRGVNQTLSFNYLKGTENFVPGSTSAIQDEIQKKHKWFNIQFFRDEYLRLNQHFHLGYFVQASYSTVDFFSNYTATMLNANVFQPTPHSKTMFLENYRAHSFLALGVKPIIKLSDNLHLRAEAYAMFPYQKIISGENKQAEYAAKYENMNYMASTTLVYHTLFGPASLSLNYYDKNDKKFYFVFNFGYLLFNKRGYE
;
A
#
# COMPACT_ATOMS: atom_id res chain seq x y z
N MET A 1 69.35 -9.86 55.89
CA MET A 1 68.74 -9.88 54.57
C MET A 1 67.36 -10.59 54.52
N ARG A 2 67.16 -11.69 55.25
CA ARG A 2 65.91 -12.46 55.23
C ARG A 2 64.67 -11.70 55.78
N SER A 3 64.81 -10.80 56.77
CA SER A 3 63.65 -10.05 57.29
C SER A 3 63.20 -8.91 56.41
N LYS A 4 64.08 -8.32 55.60
CA LYS A 4 63.69 -7.28 54.60
C LYS A 4 62.98 -7.85 53.39
N ILE A 5 63.28 -9.10 53.02
CA ILE A 5 62.56 -9.79 51.90
C ILE A 5 61.14 -10.18 52.34
N LEU A 6 60.97 -10.60 53.61
CA LEU A 6 59.64 -10.95 54.14
C LEU A 6 58.71 -9.73 54.21
N ILE A 7 59.24 -8.56 54.59
CA ILE A 7 58.43 -7.31 54.59
C ILE A 7 58.09 -6.85 53.18
N LEU A 8 58.97 -7.03 52.20
CA LEU A 8 58.67 -6.69 50.79
C LEU A 8 57.65 -7.66 50.18
N THR A 9 57.68 -8.94 50.53
CA THR A 9 56.71 -9.94 50.06
C THR A 9 55.38 -9.73 50.71
N VAL A 10 55.28 -9.32 51.95
CA VAL A 10 54.03 -8.97 52.62
C VAL A 10 53.46 -7.65 52.09
N LEU A 11 54.34 -6.66 51.79
CA LEU A 11 53.85 -5.42 51.11
C LEU A 11 53.34 -5.68 49.68
N PHE A 12 53.93 -6.63 48.93
CA PHE A 12 53.47 -7.05 47.61
C PHE A 12 52.16 -7.86 47.68
N PHE A 13 51.91 -8.55 48.80
CA PHE A 13 50.61 -9.26 48.98
C PHE A 13 49.51 -8.34 49.45
N PHE A 14 49.77 -7.16 50.01
CA PHE A 14 48.78 -6.12 50.34
C PHE A 14 48.55 -5.11 49.22
N LEU A 15 49.34 -5.09 48.17
CA LEU A 15 49.01 -4.50 46.89
C LEU A 15 48.12 -5.47 46.09
N ARG A 16 47.03 -5.95 46.68
CA ARG A 16 45.91 -6.33 45.90
C ARG A 16 45.50 -5.06 45.15
N PHE A 17 45.73 -5.06 43.87
CA PHE A 17 45.06 -4.16 42.98
C PHE A 17 43.58 -4.32 43.28
N TYR A 18 43.00 -3.43 44.03
CA TYR A 18 41.59 -3.16 43.92
C TYR A 18 41.39 -2.64 42.48
N THR A 19 41.23 -3.55 41.57
CA THR A 19 40.56 -3.19 40.34
C THR A 19 39.18 -2.72 40.79
N PHE A 20 38.99 -1.41 40.91
CA PHE A 20 37.65 -0.84 40.99
C PHE A 20 36.95 -1.30 39.74
N SER A 21 36.24 -2.42 39.80
CA SER A 21 35.26 -2.74 38.77
C SER A 21 34.31 -1.56 38.75
N GLN A 22 34.29 -0.85 37.64
CA GLN A 22 33.35 0.25 37.47
C GLN A 22 31.96 -0.36 37.59
N GLU A 23 31.18 0.10 38.57
CA GLU A 23 29.80 -0.33 38.76
C GLU A 23 28.99 -0.20 37.46
N LYS A 24 28.13 -1.15 37.17
CA LYS A 24 27.41 -1.31 35.90
C LYS A 24 25.93 -1.04 36.05
N VAL A 25 25.38 -0.37 35.06
CA VAL A 25 23.97 0.00 35.02
C VAL A 25 23.27 -0.74 33.88
N GLY A 26 22.20 -1.49 34.21
CA GLY A 26 21.33 -2.16 33.29
C GLY A 26 20.08 -1.34 33.01
N LEU A 27 19.65 -1.25 31.75
CA LEU A 27 18.42 -0.59 31.32
C LEU A 27 17.44 -1.64 30.80
N VAL A 28 16.26 -1.72 31.43
CA VAL A 28 15.17 -2.64 31.06
C VAL A 28 14.05 -1.85 30.38
N LEU A 29 13.70 -2.21 29.14
CA LEU A 29 12.71 -1.52 28.30
C LEU A 29 11.50 -2.41 28.04
N SER A 30 10.33 -2.00 28.50
CA SER A 30 9.09 -2.76 28.29
C SER A 30 8.58 -2.67 26.84
N GLY A 31 7.73 -3.60 26.44
CA GLY A 31 6.87 -3.40 25.28
C GLY A 31 5.80 -2.35 25.55
N GLY A 32 5.12 -1.89 24.48
CA GLY A 32 4.04 -0.90 24.62
C GLY A 32 3.57 -0.27 23.29
N GLY A 33 3.94 -0.82 22.15
CA GLY A 33 3.64 -0.25 20.84
C GLY A 33 4.15 1.19 20.73
N ALA A 34 3.35 2.11 20.18
CA ALA A 34 3.74 3.51 20.03
C ALA A 34 4.18 4.18 21.34
N LYS A 35 3.58 3.79 22.49
CA LYS A 35 3.97 4.30 23.81
C LYS A 35 5.43 4.01 24.14
N GLY A 36 5.99 2.91 23.64
CA GLY A 36 7.37 2.53 23.85
C GLY A 36 8.40 3.49 23.21
N LEU A 37 7.98 4.41 22.34
CA LEU A 37 8.84 5.49 21.86
C LEU A 37 9.29 6.44 23.00
N ALA A 38 8.62 6.40 24.17
CA ALA A 38 9.05 7.12 25.37
C ALA A 38 10.45 6.68 25.86
N HIS A 39 10.85 5.43 25.60
CA HIS A 39 12.18 4.94 25.93
C HIS A 39 13.31 5.79 25.33
N ILE A 40 13.07 6.42 24.14
CA ILE A 40 14.02 7.35 23.54
C ILE A 40 14.21 8.58 24.44
N GLY A 41 13.12 9.13 24.97
CA GLY A 41 13.15 10.24 25.92
C GLY A 41 13.84 9.88 27.24
N VAL A 42 13.59 8.65 27.75
CA VAL A 42 14.28 8.10 28.94
C VAL A 42 15.79 8.07 28.71
N ILE A 43 16.26 7.44 27.63
CA ILE A 43 17.69 7.34 27.30
C ILE A 43 18.29 8.72 27.13
N LYS A 44 17.59 9.67 26.50
CA LYS A 44 18.04 11.05 26.34
C LYS A 44 18.28 11.74 27.67
N ALA A 45 17.33 11.65 28.60
CA ALA A 45 17.45 12.25 29.92
C ALA A 45 18.60 11.64 30.74
N LEU A 46 18.83 10.32 30.62
CA LEU A 46 19.94 9.62 31.26
C LEU A 46 21.30 10.09 30.71
N GLU A 47 21.48 10.13 29.38
CA GLU A 47 22.72 10.58 28.74
C GLU A 47 23.05 12.04 29.07
N GLU A 48 22.09 12.95 29.01
CA GLU A 48 22.24 14.37 29.32
C GLU A 48 22.68 14.60 30.79
N ASN A 49 22.29 13.66 31.66
CA ASN A 49 22.70 13.69 33.09
C ASN A 49 23.92 12.79 33.44
N ASN A 50 24.61 12.31 32.42
CA ASN A 50 25.79 11.46 32.54
C ASN A 50 25.53 10.13 33.28
N ILE A 51 24.32 9.61 33.28
CA ILE A 51 23.97 8.31 33.82
C ILE A 51 24.38 7.25 32.78
N PRO A 52 25.26 6.28 33.11
CA PRO A 52 25.69 5.26 32.16
C PRO A 52 24.55 4.26 31.87
N VAL A 53 24.60 3.67 30.66
CA VAL A 53 23.81 2.48 30.27
C VAL A 53 24.82 1.47 29.74
N ASP A 54 25.14 0.45 30.56
CA ASP A 54 26.14 -0.57 30.22
C ASP A 54 25.49 -1.83 29.60
N TYR A 55 24.21 -2.11 29.89
CA TYR A 55 23.48 -3.26 29.39
C TYR A 55 22.05 -2.85 29.05
N VAL A 56 21.48 -3.45 28.02
CA VAL A 56 20.07 -3.22 27.65
C VAL A 56 19.33 -4.54 27.46
N THR A 57 18.16 -4.65 28.07
CA THR A 57 17.19 -5.68 27.73
C THR A 57 15.89 -5.04 27.27
N GLY A 58 15.24 -5.60 26.26
CA GLY A 58 14.00 -5.01 25.73
C GLY A 58 13.05 -6.01 25.11
N THR A 59 11.78 -5.65 25.11
CA THR A 59 10.71 -6.43 24.47
C THR A 59 9.88 -5.53 23.56
N SER A 60 9.48 -6.03 22.39
CA SER A 60 8.62 -5.31 21.43
C SER A 60 9.23 -3.95 21.04
N MET A 61 8.55 -2.83 21.28
CA MET A 61 9.13 -1.49 21.03
C MET A 61 10.38 -1.24 21.88
N GLY A 62 10.44 -1.80 23.07
CA GLY A 62 11.68 -1.76 23.88
C GLY A 62 12.83 -2.52 23.24
N ALA A 63 12.59 -3.57 22.46
CA ALA A 63 13.61 -4.25 21.67
C ALA A 63 14.05 -3.41 20.45
N ILE A 64 13.15 -2.64 19.82
CA ILE A 64 13.52 -1.73 18.73
C ILE A 64 14.41 -0.60 19.26
N VAL A 65 13.95 0.13 20.29
CA VAL A 65 14.70 1.25 20.87
C VAL A 65 16.01 0.77 21.49
N GLY A 66 15.97 -0.32 22.27
CA GLY A 66 17.15 -0.93 22.89
C GLY A 66 18.14 -1.46 21.85
N GLY A 67 17.67 -2.10 20.79
CA GLY A 67 18.47 -2.57 19.66
C GLY A 67 19.14 -1.44 18.89
N LEU A 68 18.42 -0.34 18.61
CA LEU A 68 18.99 0.86 17.98
C LEU A 68 20.08 1.48 18.86
N TYR A 69 19.83 1.57 20.17
CA TYR A 69 20.82 2.05 21.11
C TYR A 69 22.06 1.13 21.18
N ALA A 70 21.83 -0.18 21.22
CA ALA A 70 22.89 -1.20 21.26
C ALA A 70 23.79 -1.20 20.02
N ILE A 71 23.32 -0.74 18.88
CA ILE A 71 24.13 -0.57 17.66
C ILE A 71 24.72 0.85 17.52
N GLY A 72 24.61 1.68 18.56
CA GLY A 72 25.25 2.99 18.64
C GLY A 72 24.44 4.16 18.07
N TYR A 73 23.11 4.06 17.94
CA TYR A 73 22.28 5.23 17.68
C TYR A 73 22.21 6.15 18.89
N SER A 74 22.32 7.46 18.67
CA SER A 74 22.07 8.44 19.74
C SER A 74 20.55 8.68 19.89
N PRO A 75 20.10 9.24 21.02
CA PRO A 75 18.71 9.63 21.19
C PRO A 75 18.19 10.56 20.09
N GLU A 76 19.04 11.46 19.58
CA GLU A 76 18.70 12.37 18.48
C GLU A 76 18.51 11.61 17.16
N GLU A 77 19.40 10.67 16.83
CA GLU A 77 19.28 9.83 15.62
C GLU A 77 18.05 8.93 15.69
N MET A 78 17.75 8.34 16.86
CA MET A 78 16.52 7.58 17.07
C MET A 78 15.27 8.45 16.91
N THR A 79 15.29 9.67 17.47
CA THR A 79 14.19 10.63 17.34
C THR A 79 13.97 11.02 15.88
N GLN A 80 15.02 11.31 15.11
CA GLN A 80 14.92 11.61 13.68
C GLN A 80 14.33 10.43 12.90
N LEU A 81 14.76 9.21 13.20
CA LEU A 81 14.25 8.00 12.57
C LEU A 81 12.75 7.83 12.80
N VAL A 82 12.30 7.89 14.06
CA VAL A 82 10.88 7.62 14.38
C VAL A 82 9.93 8.74 13.97
N LEU A 83 10.43 9.96 13.75
CA LEU A 83 9.67 11.08 13.20
C LEU A 83 9.67 11.10 11.67
N SER A 84 10.41 10.25 11.00
CA SER A 84 10.47 10.19 9.54
C SER A 84 9.20 9.60 8.93
N ASP A 85 8.90 9.98 7.68
CA ASP A 85 7.82 9.36 6.90
C ASP A 85 8.11 7.87 6.63
N GLU A 86 9.39 7.48 6.53
CA GLU A 86 9.79 6.07 6.35
C GLU A 86 9.32 5.20 7.53
N PHE A 87 9.61 5.60 8.77
CA PHE A 87 9.20 4.85 9.95
C PHE A 87 7.67 4.74 10.05
N ARG A 88 6.96 5.82 9.74
CA ARG A 88 5.50 5.79 9.69
C ARG A 88 4.99 4.79 8.65
N ASN A 89 5.58 4.78 7.46
CA ASN A 89 5.22 3.83 6.39
C ASN A 89 5.49 2.38 6.82
N TRP A 90 6.58 2.12 7.58
CA TRP A 90 6.83 0.78 8.13
C TRP A 90 5.73 0.34 9.09
N ALA A 91 5.30 1.22 9.99
CA ALA A 91 4.28 0.92 11.00
C ALA A 91 2.89 0.62 10.39
N VAL A 92 2.52 1.27 9.28
CA VAL A 92 1.23 1.06 8.61
C VAL A 92 1.31 0.14 7.39
N GLY A 93 2.51 -0.31 6.99
CA GLY A 93 2.73 -1.18 5.83
C GLY A 93 2.54 -0.49 4.47
N GLU A 94 2.55 0.84 4.42
CA GLU A 94 2.47 1.59 3.16
C GLU A 94 3.82 1.55 2.43
N ILE A 95 3.79 1.27 1.13
CA ILE A 95 4.99 1.33 0.29
C ILE A 95 5.25 2.79 -0.10
N GLU A 96 6.49 3.26 0.08
CA GLU A 96 6.93 4.58 -0.36
C GLU A 96 6.66 4.77 -1.85
N LYS A 97 6.25 5.98 -2.25
CA LYS A 97 5.80 6.28 -3.63
C LYS A 97 6.84 5.91 -4.69
N ASP A 98 8.12 6.10 -4.40
CA ASP A 98 9.23 5.85 -5.31
C ASP A 98 9.46 4.35 -5.58
N TYR A 99 8.86 3.48 -4.77
CA TYR A 99 8.94 2.03 -4.88
C TYR A 99 7.63 1.37 -5.34
N ILE A 100 6.58 2.13 -5.65
CA ILE A 100 5.35 1.60 -6.24
C ILE A 100 5.64 1.25 -7.71
N TYR A 101 5.63 -0.04 -8.04
CA TYR A 101 5.93 -0.50 -9.39
C TYR A 101 4.63 -0.68 -10.19
N TYR A 102 4.21 0.39 -10.88
CA TYR A 102 2.94 0.44 -11.61
C TYR A 102 2.79 -0.64 -12.69
N PHE A 103 3.87 -0.98 -13.38
CA PHE A 103 3.88 -1.99 -14.45
C PHE A 103 3.29 -3.36 -14.04
N LYS A 104 3.42 -3.72 -12.76
CA LYS A 104 2.92 -4.97 -12.19
C LYS A 104 1.55 -4.87 -11.53
N LYS A 105 1.00 -3.66 -11.44
CA LYS A 105 -0.30 -3.42 -10.79
C LYS A 105 -1.41 -4.15 -11.54
N SER A 106 -2.27 -4.87 -10.82
CA SER A 106 -3.46 -5.51 -11.38
C SER A 106 -4.43 -4.46 -11.93
N PRO A 107 -5.24 -4.77 -12.95
CA PRO A 107 -6.29 -3.89 -13.44
C PRO A 107 -7.20 -3.45 -12.30
N VAL A 108 -7.63 -2.18 -12.34
CA VAL A 108 -8.58 -1.65 -11.36
C VAL A 108 -9.93 -2.33 -11.56
N ALA A 109 -10.47 -2.94 -10.52
CA ALA A 109 -11.73 -3.69 -10.54
C ALA A 109 -12.58 -3.39 -9.29
N ALA A 110 -13.87 -3.72 -9.34
CA ALA A 110 -14.82 -3.44 -8.26
C ALA A 110 -14.75 -4.42 -7.09
N ASP A 111 -13.61 -5.08 -6.88
CA ASP A 111 -13.41 -6.03 -5.80
C ASP A 111 -13.37 -5.33 -4.42
N MET A 112 -14.09 -5.93 -3.46
CA MET A 112 -14.19 -5.53 -2.06
C MET A 112 -13.50 -6.54 -1.15
N VAL A 113 -13.61 -7.84 -1.47
CA VAL A 113 -13.05 -8.95 -0.71
C VAL A 113 -12.23 -9.84 -1.62
N ASN A 114 -11.02 -10.19 -1.16
CA ASN A 114 -10.11 -11.10 -1.84
C ASN A 114 -9.99 -12.40 -1.04
N ILE A 115 -10.26 -13.52 -1.68
CA ILE A 115 -10.18 -14.86 -1.09
C ILE A 115 -9.04 -15.60 -1.78
N LYS A 116 -7.97 -15.86 -1.05
CA LYS A 116 -6.85 -16.69 -1.51
C LYS A 116 -7.19 -18.16 -1.33
N ILE A 117 -6.97 -18.98 -2.36
CA ILE A 117 -7.32 -20.40 -2.35
C ILE A 117 -6.05 -21.21 -2.54
N HIS A 118 -5.69 -22.00 -1.54
CA HIS A 118 -4.61 -22.97 -1.60
C HIS A 118 -5.16 -24.37 -1.90
N MET A 119 -4.49 -25.06 -2.79
CA MET A 119 -4.76 -26.48 -3.06
C MET A 119 -3.92 -27.31 -2.10
N LYS A 120 -4.55 -27.94 -1.10
CA LYS A 120 -3.91 -28.92 -0.22
C LYS A 120 -4.53 -30.28 -0.47
N ASP A 121 -3.69 -31.25 -0.85
CA ASP A 121 -4.13 -32.62 -1.17
C ASP A 121 -5.31 -32.67 -2.18
N SER A 122 -5.24 -31.85 -3.23
CA SER A 122 -6.28 -31.65 -4.25
C SER A 122 -7.59 -31.04 -3.73
N THR A 123 -7.65 -30.61 -2.49
CA THR A 123 -8.83 -29.92 -1.91
C THR A 123 -8.58 -28.41 -1.83
N PRO A 124 -9.50 -27.56 -2.33
CA PRO A 124 -9.38 -26.12 -2.19
C PRO A 124 -9.66 -25.72 -0.75
N LYS A 125 -8.73 -24.95 -0.15
CA LYS A 125 -8.90 -24.34 1.18
C LYS A 125 -8.76 -22.84 1.07
N ALA A 126 -9.75 -22.09 1.54
CA ALA A 126 -9.65 -20.65 1.69
C ALA A 126 -8.64 -20.31 2.79
N GLN A 127 -7.74 -19.39 2.49
CA GLN A 127 -6.80 -18.85 3.45
C GLN A 127 -7.29 -17.50 3.93
N LEU A 128 -7.49 -17.38 5.24
CA LEU A 128 -7.72 -16.09 5.87
C LEU A 128 -6.41 -15.29 5.90
N PRO A 129 -6.46 -13.95 5.83
CA PRO A 129 -5.28 -13.12 6.03
C PRO A 129 -4.63 -13.43 7.39
N SER A 130 -3.34 -13.71 7.40
CA SER A 130 -2.59 -14.00 8.63
C SER A 130 -2.19 -12.74 9.39
N ASN A 131 -2.27 -11.57 8.75
CA ASN A 131 -1.86 -10.27 9.27
C ASN A 131 -2.64 -9.12 8.62
N LEU A 132 -2.82 -8.05 9.39
CA LEU A 132 -3.49 -6.83 8.93
C LEU A 132 -2.53 -5.87 8.22
N VAL A 133 -1.26 -5.84 8.66
CA VAL A 133 -0.23 -4.92 8.16
C VAL A 133 0.83 -5.69 7.38
N PRO A 134 1.08 -5.36 6.10
CA PRO A 134 2.21 -5.92 5.35
C PRO A 134 3.55 -5.52 5.97
N THR A 135 4.47 -6.50 6.12
CA THR A 135 5.72 -6.30 6.85
C THR A 135 6.93 -5.97 5.98
N HIS A 136 6.75 -5.94 4.66
CA HIS A 136 7.84 -5.89 3.68
C HIS A 136 8.84 -4.74 3.90
N GLN A 137 8.34 -3.53 4.19
CA GLN A 137 9.21 -2.38 4.46
C GLN A 137 9.99 -2.57 5.77
N MET A 138 9.33 -3.07 6.78
CA MET A 138 9.88 -3.32 8.11
C MET A 138 10.94 -4.43 8.07
N ASP A 139 10.69 -5.50 7.31
CA ASP A 139 11.63 -6.60 7.12
C ASP A 139 12.90 -6.12 6.40
N PHE A 140 12.75 -5.29 5.36
CA PHE A 140 13.88 -4.67 4.66
C PHE A 140 14.65 -3.70 5.56
N ALA A 141 13.95 -2.85 6.32
CA ALA A 141 14.55 -1.88 7.23
C ALA A 141 15.32 -2.57 8.35
N ALA A 142 14.80 -3.65 8.94
CA ALA A 142 15.50 -4.42 9.97
C ALA A 142 16.83 -4.99 9.43
N MET A 143 16.83 -5.57 8.24
CA MET A 143 18.07 -6.00 7.57
C MET A 143 19.02 -4.82 7.36
N GLN A 144 18.56 -3.72 6.81
CA GLN A 144 19.38 -2.55 6.47
C GLN A 144 20.02 -1.91 7.71
N ILE A 145 19.27 -1.74 8.79
CA ILE A 145 19.71 -1.03 10.00
C ILE A 145 20.65 -1.88 10.84
N PHE A 146 20.32 -3.16 11.06
CA PHE A 146 21.00 -3.97 12.03
C PHE A 146 22.18 -4.77 11.47
N SER A 147 22.21 -5.09 10.16
CA SER A 147 23.22 -6.00 9.62
C SER A 147 24.67 -5.50 9.74
N PRO A 148 25.01 -4.20 9.53
CA PRO A 148 26.38 -3.74 9.65
C PRO A 148 26.94 -3.90 11.08
N ALA A 149 26.13 -3.54 12.09
CA ALA A 149 26.55 -3.66 13.49
C ALA A 149 26.61 -5.12 13.93
N ASN A 150 25.67 -5.95 13.49
CA ASN A 150 25.65 -7.38 13.75
C ASN A 150 26.90 -8.08 13.16
N ALA A 151 27.33 -7.68 11.95
CA ALA A 151 28.55 -8.16 11.32
C ALA A 151 29.82 -7.74 12.09
N ALA A 152 29.88 -6.48 12.56
CA ALA A 152 31.00 -5.98 13.36
C ALA A 152 31.10 -6.66 14.72
N ALA A 153 29.97 -7.11 15.28
CA ALA A 153 29.88 -7.86 16.54
C ALA A 153 30.04 -9.38 16.36
N ASP A 154 30.32 -9.85 15.16
CA ASP A 154 30.45 -11.28 14.83
C ASP A 154 29.23 -12.11 15.26
N TYR A 155 28.03 -11.52 15.15
CA TYR A 155 26.74 -12.10 15.52
C TYR A 155 26.54 -12.41 17.01
N ASP A 156 27.41 -11.88 17.87
CA ASP A 156 27.32 -11.94 19.34
C ASP A 156 26.81 -10.60 19.88
N PHE A 157 25.64 -10.60 20.56
CA PHE A 157 25.04 -9.37 21.06
C PHE A 157 25.78 -8.79 22.29
N ASP A 158 26.70 -9.53 22.90
CA ASP A 158 27.60 -9.01 23.93
C ASP A 158 28.73 -8.13 23.36
N SER A 159 29.02 -8.27 22.07
CA SER A 159 30.01 -7.51 21.33
C SER A 159 29.46 -6.26 20.62
N LEU A 160 28.19 -5.93 20.78
CA LEU A 160 27.59 -4.69 20.30
C LEU A 160 28.14 -3.47 21.04
N PHE A 161 27.80 -2.26 20.59
CA PHE A 161 28.20 -1.03 21.29
C PHE A 161 27.74 -1.00 22.75
N VAL A 162 26.49 -1.50 23.00
CA VAL A 162 26.02 -1.86 24.35
C VAL A 162 25.51 -3.30 24.27
N PRO A 163 25.96 -4.22 25.15
CA PRO A 163 25.44 -5.58 25.22
C PRO A 163 23.92 -5.63 25.36
N PHE A 164 23.29 -6.52 24.59
CA PHE A 164 21.85 -6.46 24.36
C PHE A 164 21.17 -7.83 24.44
N ARG A 165 19.93 -7.84 24.97
CA ARG A 165 19.01 -8.98 24.90
C ARG A 165 17.64 -8.50 24.44
N CYS A 166 16.99 -9.30 23.60
CA CYS A 166 15.55 -9.11 23.32
C CYS A 166 14.79 -10.41 23.43
N ILE A 167 13.48 -10.28 23.61
CA ILE A 167 12.60 -11.39 23.91
C ILE A 167 11.67 -11.63 22.73
N GLY A 168 11.54 -12.88 22.29
CA GLY A 168 10.47 -13.34 21.40
C GLY A 168 9.67 -14.45 22.06
N THR A 169 8.49 -14.74 21.55
CA THR A 169 7.67 -15.88 22.01
C THR A 169 7.73 -17.00 20.97
N ASP A 170 8.33 -18.14 21.36
CA ASP A 170 8.27 -19.38 20.61
C ASP A 170 6.82 -19.89 20.62
N ILE A 171 6.18 -19.93 19.45
CA ILE A 171 4.77 -20.29 19.32
C ILE A 171 4.55 -21.77 19.60
N TYR A 172 5.49 -22.61 19.14
CA TYR A 172 5.36 -24.05 19.26
C TYR A 172 5.43 -24.51 20.71
N ASN A 173 6.44 -23.98 21.46
CA ASN A 173 6.64 -24.35 22.87
C ASN A 173 5.88 -23.44 23.84
N ASN A 174 5.27 -22.35 23.35
CA ASN A 174 4.56 -21.33 24.15
C ASN A 174 5.44 -20.74 25.28
N LYS A 175 6.71 -20.42 24.99
CA LYS A 175 7.71 -19.95 25.95
C LYS A 175 8.45 -18.70 25.45
N ALA A 176 8.91 -17.90 26.40
CA ALA A 176 9.84 -16.81 26.09
C ALA A 176 11.17 -17.37 25.57
N LYS A 177 11.68 -16.76 24.49
CA LYS A 177 13.01 -16.98 23.95
C LYS A 177 13.82 -15.71 24.14
N VAL A 178 14.95 -15.83 24.85
CA VAL A 178 15.93 -14.77 24.95
C VAL A 178 16.90 -14.88 23.78
N PHE A 179 16.97 -13.83 22.94
CA PHE A 179 17.94 -13.71 21.87
C PHE A 179 19.19 -12.99 22.38
N LYS A 180 20.35 -13.60 22.20
CA LYS A 180 21.66 -13.11 22.62
C LYS A 180 22.77 -13.25 21.58
N ASN A 181 22.46 -13.90 20.50
CA ASN A 181 23.33 -14.08 19.35
C ASN A 181 22.50 -14.37 18.08
N GLY A 182 23.17 -14.42 16.92
CA GLY A 182 22.52 -14.70 15.63
C GLY A 182 22.18 -13.42 14.86
N ASN A 183 21.14 -13.45 14.02
CA ASN A 183 20.73 -12.30 13.23
C ASN A 183 19.97 -11.30 14.11
N LEU A 184 20.59 -10.16 14.44
CA LEU A 184 20.02 -9.13 15.31
C LEU A 184 18.73 -8.52 14.71
N GLY A 185 18.73 -8.28 13.40
CA GLY A 185 17.53 -7.76 12.71
C GLY A 185 16.34 -8.71 12.83
N SER A 186 16.58 -10.01 12.65
CA SER A 186 15.54 -11.04 12.80
C SER A 186 15.08 -11.19 14.25
N ALA A 187 15.99 -11.08 15.23
CA ALA A 187 15.68 -11.15 16.65
C ALA A 187 14.78 -9.97 17.10
N VAL A 188 15.15 -8.72 16.73
CA VAL A 188 14.37 -7.52 17.03
C VAL A 188 13.02 -7.60 16.31
N ARG A 189 13.01 -8.06 15.04
CA ARG A 189 11.79 -8.22 14.25
C ARG A 189 10.84 -9.26 14.85
N ALA A 190 11.36 -10.39 15.35
CA ALA A 190 10.59 -11.39 16.07
C ALA A 190 9.97 -10.81 17.36
N SER A 191 10.78 -10.07 18.15
CA SER A 191 10.36 -9.45 19.41
C SER A 191 9.18 -8.49 19.27
N MET A 192 9.02 -7.82 18.11
CA MET A 192 7.99 -6.82 17.86
C MET A 192 6.79 -7.35 17.06
N THR A 193 6.76 -8.63 16.73
CA THR A 193 5.70 -9.22 15.89
C THR A 193 4.42 -9.46 16.67
N PHE A 194 3.61 -8.42 16.82
CA PHE A 194 2.34 -8.53 17.53
C PHE A 194 1.34 -9.41 16.75
N PRO A 195 0.71 -10.40 17.40
CA PRO A 195 -0.24 -11.31 16.76
C PRO A 195 -1.37 -10.57 16.05
N PHE A 196 -1.86 -11.11 14.92
CA PHE A 196 -2.86 -10.57 14.01
C PHE A 196 -2.44 -9.30 13.24
N TYR A 197 -1.60 -8.42 13.79
CA TYR A 197 -1.11 -7.24 13.09
C TYR A 197 -0.01 -7.62 12.10
N PHE A 198 0.95 -8.45 12.52
CA PHE A 198 2.12 -8.80 11.72
C PHE A 198 2.26 -10.31 11.50
N LYS A 199 2.84 -10.69 10.36
CA LYS A 199 3.19 -12.08 10.06
C LYS A 199 4.32 -12.53 11.02
N PRO A 200 4.23 -13.76 11.62
CA PRO A 200 5.29 -14.29 12.47
C PRO A 200 6.62 -14.41 11.72
N VAL A 201 7.72 -14.27 12.45
CA VAL A 201 9.08 -14.43 11.92
C VAL A 201 9.57 -15.85 12.20
N GLU A 202 10.14 -16.49 11.18
CA GLU A 202 10.75 -17.81 11.30
C GLU A 202 12.26 -17.65 11.49
N ILE A 203 12.79 -18.17 12.60
CA ILE A 203 14.23 -18.24 12.89
C ILE A 203 14.53 -19.70 13.23
N ASP A 204 15.47 -20.31 12.53
CA ASP A 204 15.87 -21.71 12.73
C ASP A 204 14.69 -22.70 12.73
N SER A 205 13.75 -22.51 11.78
CA SER A 205 12.53 -23.31 11.65
C SER A 205 11.53 -23.21 12.82
N ILE A 206 11.70 -22.22 13.68
CA ILE A 206 10.75 -21.90 14.77
C ILE A 206 10.07 -20.57 14.46
N LEU A 207 8.75 -20.53 14.61
CA LEU A 207 7.97 -19.31 14.43
C LEU A 207 7.89 -18.53 15.74
N TYR A 208 8.18 -17.23 15.64
CA TYR A 208 8.15 -16.30 16.78
C TYR A 208 7.12 -15.20 16.60
N PHE A 209 6.45 -14.88 17.71
CA PHE A 209 5.66 -13.68 17.90
C PHE A 209 6.29 -12.77 18.96
N ASP A 210 5.63 -11.62 19.21
CA ASP A 210 6.03 -10.59 20.16
C ASP A 210 6.39 -11.20 21.53
N GLY A 211 7.53 -10.79 22.04
CA GLY A 211 8.01 -11.25 23.34
C GLY A 211 7.11 -10.83 24.50
N GLY A 212 6.33 -9.76 24.32
CA GLY A 212 5.36 -9.28 25.31
C GLY A 212 4.27 -10.28 25.68
N MET A 213 4.04 -11.28 24.84
CA MET A 213 3.11 -12.37 25.19
C MET A 213 3.57 -13.15 26.44
N LYS A 214 4.87 -13.29 26.68
CA LYS A 214 5.45 -14.09 27.76
C LYS A 214 6.32 -13.31 28.72
N ASN A 215 7.05 -12.30 28.26
CA ASN A 215 7.89 -11.46 29.11
C ASN A 215 7.98 -10.03 28.55
N ASN A 216 7.03 -9.19 28.93
CA ASN A 216 6.94 -7.81 28.43
C ASN A 216 7.89 -6.83 29.13
N PHE A 217 8.53 -7.23 30.23
CA PHE A 217 9.48 -6.43 31.00
C PHE A 217 10.62 -7.30 31.51
N PRO A 218 11.67 -7.53 30.68
CA PRO A 218 12.68 -8.55 30.90
C PRO A 218 13.73 -8.17 31.95
N SER A 219 13.28 -7.82 33.16
CA SER A 219 14.15 -7.55 34.33
C SER A 219 14.83 -8.81 34.86
N ASP A 220 14.15 -9.94 34.81
CA ASP A 220 14.70 -11.25 35.14
C ASP A 220 15.88 -11.62 34.22
N VAL A 221 15.76 -11.30 32.89
CA VAL A 221 16.85 -11.52 31.93
C VAL A 221 18.03 -10.58 32.20
N MET A 222 17.77 -9.33 32.56
CA MET A 222 18.82 -8.38 32.97
C MET A 222 19.60 -8.91 34.16
N ILE A 223 18.90 -9.40 35.19
CA ILE A 223 19.53 -9.93 36.40
C ILE A 223 20.33 -11.21 36.11
N ASN A 224 19.72 -12.14 35.35
CA ASN A 224 20.29 -13.47 35.12
C ASN A 224 21.48 -13.47 34.15
N ASP A 225 21.42 -12.66 33.08
CA ASP A 225 22.45 -12.66 32.01
C ASP A 225 23.56 -11.65 32.27
N PHE A 226 23.26 -10.50 32.92
CA PHE A 226 24.23 -9.41 33.08
C PHE A 226 24.59 -9.08 34.54
N ALA A 227 23.70 -9.37 35.49
CA ALA A 227 23.87 -9.08 36.91
C ALA A 227 24.50 -7.68 37.19
N PRO A 228 23.86 -6.58 36.71
CA PRO A 228 24.38 -5.24 36.90
C PRO A 228 24.28 -4.80 38.37
N ASP A 229 25.10 -3.82 38.78
CA ASP A 229 25.07 -3.26 40.13
C ASP A 229 23.79 -2.43 40.35
N PHE A 230 23.26 -1.78 39.30
CA PHE A 230 22.04 -0.97 39.32
C PHE A 230 21.13 -1.26 38.13
N ILE A 231 19.84 -1.18 38.37
CA ILE A 231 18.83 -1.41 37.27
C ILE A 231 17.92 -0.20 37.14
N ILE A 232 17.81 0.32 35.92
CA ILE A 232 16.77 1.29 35.53
C ILE A 232 15.73 0.56 34.70
N GLY A 233 14.49 0.57 35.17
CA GLY A 233 13.35 0.02 34.42
C GLY A 233 12.56 1.15 33.77
N SER A 234 12.26 1.03 32.50
CA SER A 234 11.37 1.93 31.80
C SER A 234 10.09 1.21 31.39
N LYS A 235 9.00 1.60 32.02
CA LYS A 235 7.65 1.01 31.84
C LYS A 235 6.78 1.97 31.02
N THR A 236 6.24 1.50 29.89
CA THR A 236 5.36 2.28 29.00
C THR A 236 3.99 1.65 28.77
N ALA A 237 3.75 0.47 29.31
CA ALA A 237 2.48 -0.24 29.26
C ALA A 237 2.13 -0.81 30.63
N ASP A 238 0.84 -0.82 30.95
CA ASP A 238 0.29 -1.52 32.09
C ASP A 238 -0.23 -2.90 31.66
N ASN A 239 -0.46 -3.77 32.65
CA ASN A 239 -1.22 -4.99 32.41
C ASN A 239 -2.61 -4.62 31.88
N SER A 240 -3.10 -5.35 30.89
CA SER A 240 -4.42 -5.11 30.29
C SER A 240 -5.51 -5.12 31.37
N PRO A 241 -6.46 -4.17 31.32
CA PRO A 241 -7.60 -4.16 32.25
C PRO A 241 -8.45 -5.41 32.05
N LYS A 242 -9.41 -5.65 32.95
CA LYS A 242 -10.39 -6.74 32.76
C LYS A 242 -11.07 -6.54 31.40
N PRO A 243 -11.13 -7.59 30.56
CA PRO A 243 -11.72 -7.47 29.23
C PRO A 243 -13.23 -7.20 29.33
N ASP A 244 -13.72 -6.30 28.48
CA ASP A 244 -15.13 -6.15 28.19
C ASP A 244 -15.53 -7.23 27.18
N ALA A 245 -16.63 -7.95 27.46
CA ALA A 245 -17.11 -9.05 26.59
C ALA A 245 -17.40 -8.59 25.14
N ASP A 246 -17.75 -7.32 24.94
CA ASP A 246 -18.06 -6.75 23.63
C ASP A 246 -16.81 -6.30 22.84
N ASN A 247 -15.64 -6.31 23.48
CA ASN A 247 -14.37 -5.94 22.84
C ASN A 247 -13.49 -7.17 22.59
N VAL A 248 -13.72 -7.84 21.45
CA VAL A 248 -13.03 -9.06 21.03
C VAL A 248 -11.51 -8.89 21.01
N VAL A 249 -10.99 -7.72 20.61
CA VAL A 249 -9.54 -7.47 20.55
C VAL A 249 -8.94 -7.49 21.96
N VAL A 250 -9.53 -6.79 22.90
CA VAL A 250 -9.07 -6.77 24.31
C VAL A 250 -9.22 -8.14 24.97
N VAL A 251 -10.27 -8.89 24.61
CA VAL A 251 -10.43 -10.29 25.07
C VAL A 251 -9.25 -11.14 24.57
N LEU A 252 -8.92 -11.07 23.28
CA LEU A 252 -7.81 -11.83 22.70
C LEU A 252 -6.46 -11.40 23.28
N GLU A 253 -6.22 -10.11 23.46
CA GLU A 253 -5.01 -9.59 24.13
C GLU A 253 -4.87 -10.20 25.54
N ASN A 254 -5.91 -10.18 26.35
CA ASN A 254 -5.90 -10.78 27.69
C ASN A 254 -5.70 -12.31 27.69
N MET A 255 -6.10 -12.99 26.61
CA MET A 255 -5.87 -14.44 26.47
C MET A 255 -4.43 -14.77 26.06
N LEU A 256 -3.78 -13.89 25.32
CA LEU A 256 -2.46 -14.13 24.74
C LEU A 256 -1.32 -13.59 25.61
N MET A 257 -1.55 -12.49 26.34
CA MET A 257 -0.52 -11.78 27.10
C MET A 257 -0.49 -12.25 28.54
N ASP A 258 0.65 -12.73 29.00
CA ASP A 258 0.85 -13.06 30.42
C ASP A 258 0.91 -11.77 31.26
N LYS A 259 0.49 -11.84 32.52
CA LYS A 259 0.62 -10.70 33.43
C LYS A 259 2.07 -10.42 33.74
N VAL A 260 2.44 -9.16 33.63
CA VAL A 260 3.81 -8.68 33.81
C VAL A 260 4.07 -8.29 35.28
N ASN A 261 5.20 -8.73 35.82
CA ASN A 261 5.72 -8.22 37.08
C ASN A 261 6.72 -7.08 36.79
N TYR A 262 6.37 -5.85 37.19
CA TYR A 262 7.21 -4.66 37.02
C TYR A 262 8.10 -4.35 38.26
N GLN A 263 8.17 -5.25 39.24
CA GLN A 263 8.99 -5.07 40.42
C GLN A 263 10.47 -5.19 40.06
N LEU A 264 11.26 -4.29 40.58
CA LEU A 264 12.73 -4.31 40.51
C LEU A 264 13.33 -4.63 41.90
N PRO A 265 14.53 -5.12 41.97
CA PRO A 265 15.28 -5.28 43.26
C PRO A 265 15.53 -3.92 43.90
N ASP A 266 16.01 -3.91 45.16
CA ASP A 266 16.25 -2.70 45.99
C ASP A 266 17.28 -1.72 45.35
N ASN A 267 18.16 -2.21 44.51
CA ASN A 267 19.09 -1.41 43.71
C ASN A 267 18.53 -0.94 42.35
N GLY A 268 17.21 -1.02 42.18
CA GLY A 268 16.51 -0.65 40.94
C GLY A 268 15.59 0.55 41.11
N ILE A 269 15.45 1.33 40.04
CA ILE A 269 14.50 2.43 39.95
C ILE A 269 13.58 2.24 38.73
N LEU A 270 12.27 2.37 38.93
CA LEU A 270 11.27 2.24 37.87
C LEU A 270 10.79 3.62 37.40
N ILE A 271 10.94 3.89 36.11
CA ILE A 271 10.42 5.07 35.42
C ILE A 271 9.11 4.65 34.73
N GLU A 272 7.99 5.26 35.13
CA GLU A 272 6.66 4.99 34.58
C GLU A 272 6.23 6.13 33.68
N SER A 273 6.22 5.91 32.37
CA SER A 273 5.67 6.88 31.41
C SER A 273 4.16 6.66 31.28
N ARG A 274 3.36 7.61 31.74
CA ARG A 274 1.89 7.55 31.73
C ARG A 274 1.30 8.33 30.59
N PHE A 275 0.39 7.70 29.83
CA PHE A 275 -0.23 8.29 28.65
C PHE A 275 -1.73 8.31 28.75
N ILE A 276 -2.33 9.46 28.42
CA ILE A 276 -3.78 9.62 28.28
C ILE A 276 -4.10 9.61 26.79
N ASN A 277 -5.02 8.73 26.34
CA ASN A 277 -5.51 8.65 24.97
C ASN A 277 -4.42 8.38 23.91
N VAL A 278 -3.43 7.55 24.20
CA VAL A 278 -2.47 7.01 23.22
C VAL A 278 -2.77 5.53 22.99
N LYS A 279 -3.11 5.18 21.73
CA LYS A 279 -3.38 3.81 21.29
C LYS A 279 -2.08 3.11 20.88
N LEU A 280 -2.15 1.79 20.67
CA LEU A 280 -1.01 0.92 20.33
C LEU A 280 -0.24 1.37 19.08
N LEU A 281 -0.93 1.93 18.09
CA LEU A 281 -0.36 2.32 16.79
C LEU A 281 -0.37 3.84 16.53
N ASP A 282 -0.53 4.67 17.56
CA ASP A 282 -0.54 6.14 17.43
C ASP A 282 0.89 6.71 17.24
N PHE A 283 1.60 6.25 16.23
CA PHE A 283 2.97 6.70 15.91
C PHE A 283 3.05 8.17 15.46
N ASP A 284 1.95 8.76 15.03
CA ASP A 284 1.82 10.19 14.73
C ASP A 284 2.02 11.07 15.97
N LYS A 285 1.84 10.52 17.18
CA LYS A 285 2.09 11.19 18.47
C LYS A 285 3.54 11.04 18.98
N ALA A 286 4.46 10.51 18.17
CA ALA A 286 5.82 10.17 18.58
C ALA A 286 6.53 11.32 19.34
N GLN A 287 6.41 12.56 18.85
CA GLN A 287 7.06 13.72 19.50
C GLN A 287 6.59 13.95 20.94
N ILE A 288 5.28 13.84 21.18
CA ILE A 288 4.68 13.99 22.51
C ILE A 288 5.09 12.81 23.40
N ILE A 289 5.09 11.61 22.87
CA ILE A 289 5.44 10.38 23.59
C ILE A 289 6.90 10.42 24.05
N ILE A 290 7.83 10.80 23.17
CA ILE A 290 9.26 10.94 23.51
C ILE A 290 9.45 12.01 24.58
N LYS A 291 8.77 13.16 24.43
CA LYS A 291 8.82 14.23 25.44
C LYS A 291 8.32 13.76 26.80
N THR A 292 7.22 13.00 26.87
CA THR A 292 6.70 12.44 28.11
C THR A 292 7.75 11.56 28.80
N GLY A 293 8.40 10.64 28.04
CA GLY A 293 9.46 9.79 28.59
C GLY A 293 10.64 10.59 29.16
N TYR A 294 11.01 11.68 28.46
CA TYR A 294 12.04 12.59 28.94
C TYR A 294 11.63 13.31 30.25
N ASP A 295 10.45 13.93 30.27
CA ASP A 295 9.97 14.72 31.40
C ASP A 295 9.81 13.85 32.68
N GLU A 296 9.24 12.64 32.55
CA GLU A 296 9.07 11.69 33.67
C GLU A 296 10.42 11.21 34.21
N THR A 297 11.39 10.97 33.32
CA THR A 297 12.75 10.61 33.74
C THR A 297 13.45 11.76 34.45
N TYR A 298 13.31 12.97 33.92
CA TYR A 298 13.93 14.16 34.51
C TYR A 298 13.35 14.48 35.88
N ALA A 299 12.05 14.24 36.10
CA ALA A 299 11.40 14.41 37.40
C ALA A 299 11.95 13.45 38.47
N LEU A 300 12.47 12.29 38.08
CA LEU A 300 13.09 11.30 38.96
C LEU A 300 14.61 11.43 39.03
N MET A 301 15.22 12.42 38.35
CA MET A 301 16.67 12.47 38.13
C MET A 301 17.48 12.57 39.42
N ASP A 302 17.01 13.30 40.44
CA ASP A 302 17.68 13.39 41.72
C ASP A 302 17.69 12.01 42.41
N SER A 303 16.57 11.32 42.44
CA SER A 303 16.48 9.96 42.99
C SER A 303 17.37 8.96 42.20
N ILE A 304 17.43 9.10 40.85
CA ILE A 304 18.33 8.27 40.03
C ILE A 304 19.79 8.55 40.41
N LYS A 305 20.16 9.83 40.59
CA LYS A 305 21.52 10.21 40.97
C LYS A 305 21.93 9.75 42.39
N ASP A 306 20.95 9.68 43.31
CA ASP A 306 21.17 9.20 44.67
C ASP A 306 21.41 7.67 44.72
N ILE A 307 20.68 6.91 43.89
CA ILE A 307 20.79 5.46 43.80
C ILE A 307 22.02 5.05 42.97
N ILE A 308 22.30 5.74 41.86
CA ILE A 308 23.37 5.42 40.90
C ILE A 308 24.47 6.47 41.02
N PRO A 309 25.59 6.16 41.71
CA PRO A 309 26.68 7.12 41.90
C PRO A 309 27.60 7.24 40.68
N VAL A 310 27.55 6.27 39.76
CA VAL A 310 28.45 6.21 38.60
C VAL A 310 28.07 7.23 37.54
N ARG A 311 29.08 7.86 36.91
CA ARG A 311 28.89 8.84 35.86
C ARG A 311 29.71 8.51 34.63
N LYS A 312 29.15 8.78 33.44
CA LYS A 312 29.82 8.62 32.15
C LYS A 312 29.75 9.92 31.36
N ASP A 313 30.88 10.52 31.12
CA ASP A 313 30.98 11.77 30.36
C ASP A 313 30.38 11.64 28.97
N SER A 314 29.47 12.55 28.61
CA SER A 314 28.72 12.56 27.35
C SER A 314 29.63 12.76 26.12
N VAL A 315 30.72 13.53 26.26
CA VAL A 315 31.72 13.71 25.18
C VAL A 315 32.46 12.42 24.92
N LYS A 316 32.85 11.72 25.98
CA LYS A 316 33.51 10.40 25.90
C LYS A 316 32.57 9.39 25.22
N LEU A 317 31.31 9.32 25.65
CA LEU A 317 30.28 8.45 25.06
C LEU A 317 30.09 8.74 23.56
N THR A 318 30.01 10.01 23.17
CA THR A 318 29.90 10.43 21.76
C THR A 318 31.08 9.97 20.92
N ASN A 319 32.32 10.06 21.47
CA ASN A 319 33.55 9.62 20.80
C ASN A 319 33.60 8.09 20.68
N GLU A 320 33.20 7.36 21.71
CA GLU A 320 33.11 5.90 21.69
C GLU A 320 32.12 5.45 20.59
N ARG A 321 30.96 6.08 20.53
CA ARG A 321 29.91 5.83 19.50
C ARG A 321 30.43 6.10 18.06
N LYS A 322 31.13 7.22 17.85
CA LYS A 322 31.79 7.52 16.56
C LYS A 322 32.84 6.46 16.19
N ASN A 323 33.66 6.06 17.13
CA ASN A 323 34.69 5.05 16.90
C ASN A 323 34.08 3.67 16.60
N TYR A 324 32.99 3.31 17.28
CA TYR A 324 32.25 2.09 16.98
C TYR A 324 31.66 2.12 15.56
N LYS A 325 30.97 3.19 15.18
CA LYS A 325 30.37 3.35 13.84
C LYS A 325 31.39 3.28 12.70
N ARG A 326 32.63 3.72 12.91
CA ARG A 326 33.72 3.62 11.92
C ARG A 326 34.16 2.18 11.62
N LYS A 327 33.87 1.25 12.52
CA LYS A 327 34.19 -0.18 12.34
C LYS A 327 33.13 -0.96 11.61
N LEU A 328 31.95 -0.34 11.37
CA LEU A 328 30.84 -1.01 10.71
C LEU A 328 31.16 -1.22 9.22
N PRO A 329 31.06 -2.45 8.70
CA PRO A 329 31.28 -2.70 7.28
C PRO A 329 30.18 -2.05 6.45
N PRO A 330 30.51 -1.47 5.29
CA PRO A 330 29.51 -0.90 4.39
C PRO A 330 28.60 -1.99 3.80
N LEU A 331 27.30 -1.70 3.74
CA LEU A 331 26.30 -2.66 3.30
C LEU A 331 26.20 -2.70 1.76
N PHE A 332 26.96 -3.59 1.16
CA PHE A 332 26.91 -3.94 -0.26
C PHE A 332 26.99 -5.46 -0.45
N PHE A 333 26.44 -5.96 -1.55
CA PHE A 333 26.23 -7.37 -1.78
C PHE A 333 26.95 -7.87 -3.03
N LYS A 334 27.53 -9.08 -2.95
CA LYS A 334 28.16 -9.79 -4.08
C LYS A 334 27.43 -11.08 -4.42
N GLU A 335 26.75 -11.68 -3.45
CA GLU A 335 26.10 -12.98 -3.60
C GLU A 335 24.66 -12.92 -3.10
N ILE A 336 23.79 -13.68 -3.74
CA ILE A 336 22.40 -13.89 -3.30
C ILE A 336 22.09 -15.38 -3.21
N SER A 337 21.46 -15.76 -2.11
CA SER A 337 20.87 -17.06 -1.89
C SER A 337 19.34 -16.92 -1.81
N ILE A 338 18.61 -17.69 -2.62
CA ILE A 338 17.15 -17.66 -2.69
C ILE A 338 16.63 -19.02 -2.22
N SER A 339 15.76 -19.01 -1.20
CA SER A 339 15.04 -20.17 -0.69
C SER A 339 13.52 -20.01 -0.85
N GLY A 340 12.76 -21.11 -0.73
CA GLY A 340 11.30 -21.10 -0.89
C GLY A 340 10.81 -21.29 -2.33
N LEU A 341 11.69 -21.17 -3.33
CA LEU A 341 11.37 -21.27 -4.76
C LEU A 341 12.08 -22.44 -5.44
N ASN A 342 11.48 -22.97 -6.51
CA ASN A 342 12.11 -23.97 -7.36
C ASN A 342 13.16 -23.34 -8.32
N SER A 343 13.89 -24.16 -9.10
CA SER A 343 14.99 -23.67 -9.96
C SER A 343 14.55 -22.67 -11.04
N LYS A 344 13.35 -22.86 -11.63
CA LYS A 344 12.82 -21.97 -12.69
C LYS A 344 12.38 -20.62 -12.11
N GLU A 345 11.76 -20.63 -10.95
CA GLU A 345 11.31 -19.45 -10.22
C GLU A 345 12.50 -18.63 -9.69
N ARG A 346 13.54 -19.31 -9.17
CA ARG A 346 14.80 -18.66 -8.80
C ARG A 346 15.47 -17.96 -9.99
N GLU A 347 15.44 -18.57 -11.17
CA GLU A 347 15.94 -17.94 -12.41
C GLU A 347 15.20 -16.63 -12.71
N TYR A 348 13.87 -16.59 -12.54
CA TYR A 348 13.05 -15.39 -12.71
C TYR A 348 13.48 -14.29 -11.76
N VAL A 349 13.54 -14.59 -10.47
CA VAL A 349 13.91 -13.62 -9.41
C VAL A 349 15.34 -13.11 -9.63
N SER A 350 16.28 -14.01 -9.95
CA SER A 350 17.67 -13.64 -10.21
C SER A 350 17.81 -12.66 -11.37
N LYS A 351 17.04 -12.81 -12.45
CA LYS A 351 17.05 -11.87 -13.59
C LYS A 351 16.55 -10.48 -13.26
N ILE A 352 15.71 -10.34 -12.24
CA ILE A 352 15.19 -9.05 -11.78
C ILE A 352 16.20 -8.34 -10.87
N ILE A 353 16.88 -9.09 -10.00
CA ILE A 353 17.82 -8.55 -9.01
C ILE A 353 19.21 -8.35 -9.59
N PHE A 354 19.70 -9.32 -10.37
CA PHE A 354 21.08 -9.33 -10.84
C PHE A 354 21.30 -8.66 -12.20
N ASN A 355 22.29 -7.78 -12.20
CA ASN A 355 23.11 -7.51 -13.39
C ASN A 355 24.39 -8.35 -13.20
N LYS A 356 24.64 -9.32 -14.07
CA LYS A 356 25.50 -10.48 -13.93
C LYS A 356 26.93 -10.34 -13.35
N ASP A 357 27.50 -9.16 -13.17
CA ASP A 357 28.91 -8.99 -12.80
C ASP A 357 29.20 -7.85 -11.81
N SER A 358 28.24 -7.37 -11.05
CA SER A 358 28.45 -6.19 -10.22
C SER A 358 28.03 -6.37 -8.75
N VAL A 359 28.88 -5.84 -7.89
CA VAL A 359 28.52 -5.45 -6.52
C VAL A 359 27.32 -4.50 -6.59
N PHE A 360 26.27 -4.78 -5.86
CA PHE A 360 25.10 -3.89 -5.79
C PHE A 360 24.94 -3.27 -4.42
N THR A 361 24.49 -2.04 -4.44
CA THR A 361 24.27 -1.22 -3.26
C THR A 361 22.92 -1.54 -2.61
N ILE A 362 22.74 -1.10 -1.38
CA ILE A 362 21.46 -1.23 -0.67
C ILE A 362 20.30 -0.52 -1.39
N GLY A 363 20.58 0.62 -2.07
CA GLY A 363 19.57 1.35 -2.83
C GLY A 363 19.08 0.58 -4.06
N GLU A 364 20.01 -0.03 -4.83
CA GLU A 364 19.68 -0.87 -5.97
C GLU A 364 18.90 -2.13 -5.54
N LEU A 365 19.29 -2.70 -4.39
CA LEU A 365 18.56 -3.81 -3.80
C LEU A 365 17.15 -3.41 -3.39
N LYS A 366 16.96 -2.25 -2.75
CA LYS A 366 15.64 -1.75 -2.32
C LYS A 366 14.69 -1.61 -3.52
N HIS A 367 15.14 -1.05 -4.62
CA HIS A 367 14.36 -0.98 -5.87
C HIS A 367 13.97 -2.36 -6.41
N SER A 368 14.91 -3.29 -6.48
CA SER A 368 14.67 -4.65 -6.98
C SER A 368 13.75 -5.45 -6.05
N TYR A 369 13.89 -5.28 -4.75
CA TYR A 369 13.06 -5.89 -3.72
C TYR A 369 11.58 -5.48 -3.86
N PHE A 370 11.29 -4.19 -3.97
CA PHE A 370 9.91 -3.71 -4.14
C PHE A 370 9.35 -4.03 -5.53
N LYS A 371 10.20 -4.09 -6.55
CA LYS A 371 9.80 -4.54 -7.88
C LYS A 371 9.35 -6.00 -7.88
N LEU A 372 10.01 -6.85 -7.11
CA LEU A 372 9.60 -8.25 -6.92
C LEU A 372 8.29 -8.36 -6.13
N LEU A 373 8.15 -7.60 -5.05
CA LEU A 373 6.91 -7.59 -4.24
C LEU A 373 5.69 -7.06 -5.00
N ALA A 374 5.91 -6.20 -5.98
CA ALA A 374 4.83 -5.75 -6.87
C ALA A 374 4.36 -6.85 -7.84
N ASP A 375 5.12 -7.95 -7.99
CA ASP A 375 4.72 -9.09 -8.82
C ASP A 375 3.63 -9.90 -8.10
N GLY A 376 2.45 -9.99 -8.69
CA GLY A 376 1.30 -10.68 -8.11
C GLY A 376 1.48 -12.20 -7.93
N THR A 377 2.67 -12.76 -8.24
CA THR A 377 3.03 -14.17 -8.02
C THR A 377 3.91 -14.37 -6.78
N ILE A 378 4.32 -13.29 -6.11
CA ILE A 378 5.13 -13.32 -4.89
C ILE A 378 4.32 -12.70 -3.74
N SER A 379 4.15 -13.43 -2.65
CA SER A 379 3.39 -12.98 -1.49
C SER A 379 4.24 -12.30 -0.43
N SER A 380 5.47 -12.78 -0.22
CA SER A 380 6.39 -12.18 0.73
C SER A 380 7.85 -12.47 0.38
N ILE A 381 8.74 -11.57 0.81
CA ILE A 381 10.18 -11.72 0.74
C ILE A 381 10.74 -11.33 2.10
N TYR A 382 11.44 -12.25 2.76
CA TYR A 382 12.16 -11.97 4.00
C TYR A 382 13.66 -11.91 3.70
N PRO A 383 14.30 -10.70 3.77
CA PRO A 383 15.69 -10.51 3.45
C PRO A 383 16.58 -10.59 4.70
N GLU A 384 17.70 -11.27 4.61
CA GLU A 384 18.76 -11.31 5.61
C GLU A 384 20.11 -11.03 4.96
N ALA A 385 21.01 -10.33 5.64
CA ALA A 385 22.36 -10.04 5.18
C ALA A 385 23.40 -10.66 6.10
N PHE A 386 24.29 -11.49 5.55
CA PHE A 386 25.36 -12.16 6.26
C PHE A 386 26.71 -11.69 5.72
N TYR A 387 27.56 -11.17 6.60
CA TYR A 387 28.89 -10.66 6.23
C TYR A 387 29.87 -11.80 6.01
N ASP A 388 30.56 -11.77 4.88
CA ASP A 388 31.66 -12.68 4.60
C ASP A 388 32.99 -11.94 4.73
N LYS A 389 33.75 -12.27 5.78
CA LYS A 389 35.07 -11.67 6.08
C LYS A 389 36.09 -11.88 4.96
N LYS A 390 35.95 -12.94 4.12
CA LYS A 390 36.92 -13.22 3.03
C LYS A 390 36.69 -12.29 1.84
N SER A 391 35.44 -12.05 1.48
CA SER A 391 35.08 -11.19 0.34
C SER A 391 34.85 -9.74 0.76
N GLU A 392 34.92 -9.41 2.05
CA GLU A 392 34.60 -8.10 2.65
C GLU A 392 33.26 -7.53 2.18
N SER A 393 32.27 -8.39 2.02
CA SER A 393 30.96 -8.03 1.47
C SER A 393 29.85 -8.84 2.11
N PHE A 394 28.59 -8.39 1.96
CA PHE A 394 27.47 -9.15 2.44
C PHE A 394 26.95 -10.15 1.38
N LYS A 395 26.50 -11.32 1.86
CA LYS A 395 25.67 -12.28 1.14
C LYS A 395 24.23 -12.00 1.52
N LEU A 396 23.39 -11.78 0.51
CA LEU A 396 21.95 -11.62 0.70
C LEU A 396 21.29 -13.00 0.69
N LYS A 397 20.55 -13.32 1.73
CA LYS A 397 19.65 -14.47 1.77
C LYS A 397 18.23 -13.95 1.71
N MET A 398 17.44 -14.48 0.81
CA MET A 398 16.02 -14.14 0.68
C MET A 398 15.18 -15.40 0.79
N GLN A 399 14.30 -15.43 1.78
CA GLN A 399 13.22 -16.39 1.86
C GLN A 399 12.02 -15.81 1.09
N ILE A 400 11.59 -16.47 0.04
CA ILE A 400 10.50 -16.00 -0.83
C ILE A 400 9.34 -16.98 -0.76
N ASP A 401 8.16 -16.46 -0.45
CA ASP A 401 6.92 -17.22 -0.50
C ASP A 401 6.15 -16.87 -1.78
N GLU A 402 5.71 -17.89 -2.52
CA GLU A 402 4.81 -17.70 -3.65
C GLU A 402 3.43 -17.18 -3.18
N GLU A 403 2.79 -16.37 -4.01
CA GLU A 403 1.40 -16.01 -3.82
C GLU A 403 0.49 -17.22 -4.15
N SER A 404 -0.68 -17.26 -3.54
CA SER A 404 -1.70 -18.24 -3.86
C SER A 404 -1.96 -18.28 -5.36
N ARG A 405 -1.88 -19.48 -5.95
CA ARG A 405 -2.10 -19.63 -7.39
C ARG A 405 -3.50 -19.23 -7.81
N PHE A 406 -4.47 -19.41 -6.92
CA PHE A 406 -5.87 -19.09 -7.17
C PHE A 406 -6.35 -18.00 -6.24
N ILE A 407 -6.91 -16.93 -6.82
CA ILE A 407 -7.48 -15.80 -6.08
C ILE A 407 -8.88 -15.56 -6.62
N ALA A 408 -9.89 -15.67 -5.77
CA ALA A 408 -11.25 -15.24 -6.08
C ALA A 408 -11.50 -13.87 -5.45
N ARG A 409 -12.24 -13.00 -6.17
CA ARG A 409 -12.61 -11.68 -5.66
C ARG A 409 -14.09 -11.45 -5.86
N ILE A 410 -14.72 -10.83 -4.89
CA ILE A 410 -16.13 -10.44 -4.94
C ILE A 410 -16.26 -8.97 -4.58
N GLY A 411 -17.26 -8.33 -5.16
CA GLY A 411 -17.57 -6.94 -4.87
C GLY A 411 -18.96 -6.56 -5.35
N ALA A 412 -19.36 -5.35 -5.02
CA ALA A 412 -20.67 -4.82 -5.42
C ALA A 412 -20.66 -3.28 -5.41
N ASN A 413 -21.68 -2.71 -6.03
CA ASN A 413 -22.16 -1.36 -5.78
C ASN A 413 -23.65 -1.44 -5.45
N ILE A 414 -24.04 -0.92 -4.29
CA ILE A 414 -25.43 -0.77 -3.86
C ILE A 414 -25.75 0.71 -3.90
N SER A 415 -26.83 1.07 -4.63
CA SER A 415 -27.18 2.46 -4.87
C SER A 415 -28.65 2.73 -4.58
N SER A 416 -28.97 3.98 -4.21
CA SER A 416 -30.34 4.48 -4.13
C SER A 416 -30.97 4.72 -5.50
N SER A 417 -30.21 4.57 -6.59
CA SER A 417 -30.68 4.62 -7.97
C SER A 417 -30.53 3.25 -8.65
N SER A 418 -31.11 3.05 -9.84
CA SER A 418 -31.15 1.77 -10.58
C SER A 418 -29.78 1.29 -11.11
N ILE A 419 -28.67 1.65 -10.46
CA ILE A 419 -27.28 1.33 -10.86
C ILE A 419 -26.61 0.29 -9.95
N ASN A 420 -27.42 -0.56 -9.32
CA ASN A 420 -26.90 -1.69 -8.54
C ASN A 420 -26.09 -2.63 -9.44
N GLN A 421 -24.92 -3.04 -8.95
CA GLN A 421 -23.97 -3.86 -9.70
C GLN A 421 -23.30 -4.88 -8.78
N GLY A 422 -23.27 -6.14 -9.22
CA GLY A 422 -22.45 -7.18 -8.61
C GLY A 422 -21.18 -7.41 -9.41
N PHE A 423 -20.12 -7.87 -8.73
CA PHE A 423 -18.82 -8.18 -9.31
C PHE A 423 -18.29 -9.50 -8.77
N GLY A 424 -17.74 -10.31 -9.66
CA GLY A 424 -16.98 -11.51 -9.31
C GLY A 424 -15.75 -11.63 -10.22
N SER A 425 -14.65 -12.13 -9.68
CA SER A 425 -13.48 -12.47 -10.52
C SER A 425 -12.71 -13.65 -9.98
N PHE A 426 -12.00 -14.31 -10.89
CA PHE A 426 -11.11 -15.40 -10.58
C PHE A 426 -9.78 -15.19 -11.30
N GLN A 427 -8.68 -15.41 -10.59
CA GLN A 427 -7.32 -15.27 -11.12
C GLN A 427 -6.50 -16.51 -10.82
N TYR A 428 -5.82 -17.00 -11.82
CA TYR A 428 -4.79 -18.03 -11.71
C TYR A 428 -3.42 -17.43 -12.00
N ASN A 429 -2.48 -17.62 -11.08
CA ASN A 429 -1.10 -17.13 -11.17
C ASN A 429 -0.12 -18.30 -11.23
N GLN A 430 0.90 -18.18 -12.06
CA GLN A 430 1.97 -19.17 -12.15
C GLN A 430 3.32 -18.46 -12.28
N LEU A 431 4.19 -18.65 -11.28
CA LEU A 431 5.59 -18.25 -11.36
C LEU A 431 6.39 -19.38 -12.04
N GLY A 432 7.37 -19.02 -12.84
CA GLY A 432 8.28 -19.92 -13.54
C GLY A 432 9.46 -19.13 -14.10
N LYS A 433 10.02 -19.51 -15.26
CA LYS A 433 11.02 -18.67 -15.97
C LYS A 433 10.44 -17.33 -16.44
N ILE A 434 9.14 -17.27 -16.59
CA ILE A 434 8.31 -16.08 -16.84
C ILE A 434 7.13 -16.14 -15.88
N SER A 435 6.63 -15.00 -15.44
CA SER A 435 5.40 -14.90 -14.65
C SER A 435 4.20 -14.91 -15.59
N ARG A 436 3.18 -15.70 -15.29
CA ARG A 436 1.96 -15.82 -16.09
C ARG A 436 0.74 -15.64 -15.21
N SER A 437 -0.27 -14.98 -15.74
CA SER A 437 -1.58 -14.89 -15.07
C SER A 437 -2.72 -15.03 -16.07
N VAL A 438 -3.78 -15.70 -15.64
CA VAL A 438 -5.07 -15.73 -16.32
C VAL A 438 -6.09 -15.13 -15.36
N TYR A 439 -6.83 -14.16 -15.83
CA TYR A 439 -7.81 -13.41 -15.06
C TYR A 439 -9.15 -13.40 -15.79
N ALA A 440 -10.21 -13.74 -15.11
CA ALA A 440 -11.57 -13.64 -15.58
C ALA A 440 -12.40 -12.80 -14.62
N ASN A 441 -13.27 -11.93 -15.15
CA ASN A 441 -14.24 -11.19 -14.33
C ASN A 441 -15.63 -11.20 -14.95
N ILE A 442 -16.61 -10.97 -14.10
CA ILE A 442 -18.00 -10.77 -14.47
C ILE A 442 -18.56 -9.59 -13.68
N TYR A 443 -19.25 -8.71 -14.39
CA TYR A 443 -20.12 -7.70 -13.84
C TYR A 443 -21.57 -8.05 -14.18
N PHE A 444 -22.47 -7.88 -13.27
CA PHE A 444 -23.89 -8.10 -13.48
C PHE A 444 -24.69 -7.01 -12.77
N GLY A 445 -25.56 -6.35 -13.52
CA GLY A 445 -26.37 -5.24 -13.05
C GLY A 445 -27.37 -4.84 -14.12
N ARG A 446 -28.32 -4.01 -13.75
CA ARG A 446 -29.36 -3.55 -14.69
C ARG A 446 -28.80 -2.60 -15.75
N LEU A 447 -27.92 -1.67 -15.35
CA LEU A 447 -27.29 -0.72 -16.26
C LEU A 447 -26.16 -1.35 -17.06
N TYR A 448 -25.36 -2.19 -16.41
CA TYR A 448 -24.12 -2.69 -16.97
C TYR A 448 -23.90 -4.16 -16.63
N SER A 449 -23.59 -4.92 -17.65
CA SER A 449 -23.15 -6.31 -17.55
C SER A 449 -21.91 -6.52 -18.41
N SER A 450 -20.97 -7.32 -17.94
CA SER A 450 -19.74 -7.57 -18.70
C SER A 450 -19.08 -8.87 -18.28
N VAL A 451 -18.37 -9.47 -19.23
CA VAL A 451 -17.43 -10.58 -18.98
C VAL A 451 -16.09 -10.21 -19.62
N MET A 452 -15.01 -10.42 -18.92
CA MET A 452 -13.65 -10.27 -19.46
C MET A 452 -12.82 -11.49 -19.13
N LEU A 453 -12.07 -11.98 -20.11
CA LEU A 453 -11.01 -12.95 -19.96
C LEU A 453 -9.70 -12.31 -20.39
N GLN A 454 -8.65 -12.40 -19.56
CA GLN A 454 -7.33 -11.84 -19.84
C GLN A 454 -6.25 -12.85 -19.51
N ALA A 455 -5.28 -13.00 -20.41
CA ALA A 455 -4.03 -13.73 -20.19
C ALA A 455 -2.86 -12.74 -20.28
N ARG A 456 -1.92 -12.82 -19.34
CA ARG A 456 -0.72 -11.99 -19.29
C ARG A 456 0.52 -12.86 -19.09
N ALA A 457 1.61 -12.54 -19.79
CA ALA A 457 2.92 -13.13 -19.63
C ALA A 457 3.98 -12.05 -19.46
N ASP A 458 4.70 -12.08 -18.34
CA ASP A 458 5.75 -11.13 -17.98
C ASP A 458 7.14 -11.76 -18.15
N PHE A 459 7.96 -11.14 -18.98
CA PHE A 459 9.32 -11.56 -19.28
C PHE A 459 10.31 -10.75 -18.42
N PRO A 460 11.04 -11.42 -17.50
CA PRO A 460 12.04 -10.74 -16.67
C PRO A 460 13.25 -10.39 -17.51
N SER A 461 13.59 -9.10 -17.56
CA SER A 461 14.78 -8.58 -18.23
C SER A 461 15.16 -7.22 -17.63
N LYS A 462 16.31 -6.65 -18.08
CA LYS A 462 16.72 -5.30 -17.66
C LYS A 462 15.60 -4.29 -17.95
N ILE A 463 14.96 -4.39 -19.11
CA ILE A 463 13.75 -3.66 -19.47
C ILE A 463 12.64 -4.71 -19.59
N PRO A 464 11.83 -4.93 -18.54
CA PRO A 464 10.82 -5.96 -18.56
C PRO A 464 9.73 -5.66 -19.59
N VAL A 465 9.24 -6.72 -20.22
CA VAL A 465 8.18 -6.64 -21.23
C VAL A 465 7.05 -7.58 -20.80
N ALA A 466 5.82 -7.13 -20.93
CA ALA A 466 4.63 -7.97 -20.76
C ALA A 466 3.81 -8.03 -22.04
N PHE A 467 3.34 -9.23 -22.35
CA PHE A 467 2.33 -9.49 -23.38
C PHE A 467 1.00 -9.76 -22.69
N THR A 468 -0.05 -9.12 -23.18
CA THR A 468 -1.41 -9.28 -22.65
C THR A 468 -2.36 -9.53 -23.81
N GLY A 469 -3.18 -10.58 -23.70
CA GLY A 469 -4.32 -10.80 -24.56
C GLY A 469 -5.58 -10.75 -23.72
N SER A 470 -6.63 -10.05 -24.19
CA SER A 470 -7.92 -10.01 -23.50
C SER A 470 -9.09 -10.07 -24.48
N PHE A 471 -10.13 -10.73 -24.05
CA PHE A 471 -11.44 -10.73 -24.70
C PHE A 471 -12.44 -10.16 -23.71
N THR A 472 -13.23 -9.16 -24.17
CA THR A 472 -14.23 -8.48 -23.34
C THR A 472 -15.55 -8.40 -24.06
N MET A 473 -16.62 -8.69 -23.33
CA MET A 473 -18.00 -8.47 -23.74
C MET A 473 -18.60 -7.46 -22.78
N ASN A 474 -19.09 -6.35 -23.30
CA ASN A 474 -19.72 -5.28 -22.54
C ASN A 474 -21.16 -5.08 -23.02
N ARG A 475 -22.08 -4.77 -22.10
CA ARG A 475 -23.44 -4.36 -22.39
C ARG A 475 -23.85 -3.23 -21.45
N TRP A 476 -24.31 -2.12 -22.02
CA TRP A 476 -24.94 -1.01 -21.30
C TRP A 476 -26.41 -0.88 -21.74
N ASP A 477 -27.31 -0.87 -20.75
CA ASP A 477 -28.72 -0.64 -20.92
C ASP A 477 -29.09 0.72 -20.31
N PHE A 478 -29.24 1.76 -21.14
CA PHE A 478 -29.60 3.09 -20.65
C PHE A 478 -31.13 3.24 -20.62
N TYR A 479 -31.63 3.63 -19.46
CA TYR A 479 -33.07 3.80 -19.22
C TYR A 479 -33.41 5.29 -19.12
N SER A 480 -34.53 5.70 -19.73
CA SER A 480 -35.11 7.00 -19.48
C SER A 480 -35.79 6.97 -18.10
N SER A 481 -35.04 7.33 -17.06
CA SER A 481 -35.58 7.28 -15.71
C SER A 481 -36.01 8.63 -15.18
N SER A 482 -37.30 8.73 -14.90
CA SER A 482 -37.82 9.57 -13.82
C SER A 482 -37.91 8.74 -12.55
N SER A 483 -36.78 8.17 -12.08
CA SER A 483 -36.77 7.33 -10.88
C SER A 483 -36.93 8.18 -9.64
N GLU A 484 -38.01 8.03 -8.91
CA GLU A 484 -38.05 8.35 -7.50
C GLU A 484 -37.21 7.34 -6.74
N PRO A 485 -36.51 7.75 -5.65
CA PRO A 485 -35.71 6.83 -4.84
C PRO A 485 -36.61 5.63 -4.41
N PHE A 486 -36.09 4.40 -4.65
CA PHE A 486 -36.71 3.13 -4.24
C PHE A 486 -37.97 2.67 -5.02
N PHE A 487 -38.48 3.42 -6.00
CA PHE A 487 -39.60 2.96 -6.87
C PHE A 487 -39.15 2.94 -8.31
N GLU A 488 -39.14 1.76 -8.92
CA GLU A 488 -38.78 1.56 -10.32
C GLU A 488 -40.04 1.61 -11.21
N ASP A 489 -40.07 2.56 -12.14
CA ASP A 489 -40.96 2.46 -13.30
C ASP A 489 -40.30 1.50 -14.32
N VAL A 490 -40.91 0.36 -14.57
CA VAL A 490 -40.38 -0.68 -15.47
C VAL A 490 -40.58 -0.25 -16.93
N ARG A 491 -39.75 0.68 -17.41
CA ARG A 491 -39.69 1.02 -18.84
C ARG A 491 -38.57 0.24 -19.53
N PRO A 492 -38.71 -0.16 -20.80
CA PRO A 492 -37.63 -0.73 -21.57
C PRO A 492 -36.50 0.29 -21.76
N PRO A 493 -35.23 -0.17 -21.95
CA PRO A 493 -34.16 0.73 -22.26
C PRO A 493 -34.39 1.44 -23.61
N TYR A 494 -34.12 2.75 -23.66
CA TYR A 494 -34.22 3.51 -24.90
C TYR A 494 -32.96 3.42 -25.76
N LEU A 495 -31.85 2.93 -25.15
CA LEU A 495 -30.54 2.74 -25.77
C LEU A 495 -29.85 1.53 -25.16
N ILE A 496 -29.46 0.59 -25.99
CA ILE A 496 -28.68 -0.57 -25.66
C ILE A 496 -27.37 -0.51 -26.46
N GLN A 497 -26.24 -0.66 -25.79
CA GLN A 497 -24.93 -0.73 -26.43
C GLN A 497 -24.25 -2.04 -26.06
N ASN A 498 -24.05 -2.91 -27.04
CA ASN A 498 -23.29 -4.16 -26.91
C ASN A 498 -21.93 -3.99 -27.58
N GLU A 499 -20.86 -4.43 -26.91
CA GLU A 499 -19.51 -4.41 -27.46
C GLU A 499 -18.80 -5.73 -27.16
N ASN A 500 -18.24 -6.33 -28.21
CA ASN A 500 -17.33 -7.46 -28.08
C ASN A 500 -15.97 -7.05 -28.64
N ASN A 501 -14.88 -7.23 -27.90
CA ASN A 501 -13.55 -6.89 -28.41
C ASN A 501 -12.49 -7.90 -28.00
N LEU A 502 -11.55 -8.16 -28.91
CA LEU A 502 -10.30 -8.87 -28.69
C LEU A 502 -9.17 -7.86 -28.70
N LYS A 503 -8.34 -7.82 -27.67
CA LYS A 503 -7.22 -6.89 -27.53
C LYS A 503 -5.93 -7.62 -27.27
N LEU A 504 -4.88 -7.28 -28.01
CA LEU A 504 -3.50 -7.72 -27.83
C LEU A 504 -2.65 -6.51 -27.46
N ALA A 505 -1.81 -6.66 -26.45
CA ALA A 505 -1.00 -5.54 -25.98
C ALA A 505 0.42 -6.00 -25.61
N VAL A 506 1.37 -5.10 -25.88
CA VAL A 506 2.75 -5.19 -25.40
C VAL A 506 3.01 -3.98 -24.54
N SER A 507 3.51 -4.19 -23.35
CA SER A 507 3.80 -3.10 -22.40
C SER A 507 5.19 -3.20 -21.81
N THR A 508 5.80 -2.04 -21.52
CA THR A 508 7.08 -1.91 -20.85
C THR A 508 7.06 -0.71 -19.89
N PRO A 509 7.70 -0.78 -18.73
CA PRO A 509 7.80 0.37 -17.84
C PRO A 509 8.76 1.43 -18.41
N LEU A 510 8.43 2.70 -18.19
CA LEU A 510 9.36 3.81 -18.38
C LEU A 510 10.13 4.13 -17.10
N ASN A 511 9.41 4.09 -15.98
CA ASN A 511 9.96 4.24 -14.63
C ASN A 511 9.10 3.40 -13.64
N THR A 512 9.25 3.61 -12.34
CA THR A 512 8.47 2.89 -11.32
C THR A 512 6.96 3.15 -11.42
N ASN A 513 6.55 4.37 -11.77
CA ASN A 513 5.16 4.83 -11.71
C ASN A 513 4.44 4.85 -13.07
N SER A 514 5.17 4.65 -14.18
CA SER A 514 4.62 4.80 -15.54
C SER A 514 5.06 3.70 -16.48
N LEU A 515 4.24 3.49 -17.50
CA LEU A 515 4.50 2.52 -18.57
C LEU A 515 4.09 3.07 -19.95
N VAL A 516 4.65 2.47 -20.98
CA VAL A 516 4.17 2.58 -22.36
C VAL A 516 3.58 1.26 -22.79
N LYS A 517 2.49 1.35 -23.54
CA LYS A 517 1.74 0.21 -24.02
C LYS A 517 1.34 0.40 -25.47
N GLY A 518 1.70 -0.55 -26.32
CA GLY A 518 1.20 -0.68 -27.68
C GLY A 518 0.07 -1.68 -27.70
N GLU A 519 -1.06 -1.34 -28.28
CA GLU A 519 -2.28 -2.17 -28.31
C GLU A 519 -2.79 -2.31 -29.73
N PHE A 520 -3.26 -3.50 -30.07
CA PHE A 520 -4.10 -3.78 -31.21
C PHE A 520 -5.41 -4.35 -30.71
N SER A 521 -6.53 -3.80 -31.18
CA SER A 521 -7.85 -4.37 -30.89
C SER A 521 -8.68 -4.53 -32.16
N TYR A 522 -9.45 -5.62 -32.16
CA TYR A 522 -10.53 -5.86 -33.08
C TYR A 522 -11.82 -5.93 -32.30
N GLY A 523 -12.83 -5.18 -32.70
CA GLY A 523 -14.08 -5.12 -31.97
C GLY A 523 -15.29 -5.00 -32.88
N PHE A 524 -16.42 -5.35 -32.27
CA PHE A 524 -17.73 -5.30 -32.86
C PHE A 524 -18.69 -4.65 -31.87
N ILE A 525 -19.34 -3.57 -32.30
CA ILE A 525 -20.33 -2.81 -31.52
C ILE A 525 -21.65 -2.93 -32.18
N THR A 526 -22.71 -3.23 -31.41
CA THR A 526 -24.11 -3.17 -31.83
C THR A 526 -24.83 -2.20 -30.92
N ASP A 527 -25.28 -1.10 -31.49
CA ASP A 527 -26.07 -0.07 -30.82
C ASP A 527 -27.54 -0.19 -31.27
N GLU A 528 -28.45 -0.41 -30.32
CA GLU A 528 -29.89 -0.42 -30.50
C GLU A 528 -30.51 0.80 -29.82
N TYR A 529 -31.22 1.66 -30.54
CA TYR A 529 -31.74 2.90 -29.96
C TYR A 529 -33.01 3.38 -30.68
N TYR A 530 -33.84 4.15 -29.96
CA TYR A 530 -34.98 4.86 -30.53
C TYR A 530 -34.62 6.33 -30.69
N GLN A 531 -35.02 6.94 -31.80
CA GLN A 531 -34.76 8.36 -32.06
C GLN A 531 -35.71 9.29 -31.28
N THR A 532 -36.70 8.72 -30.58
CA THR A 532 -37.62 9.43 -29.68
C THR A 532 -37.59 8.84 -28.30
N ILE A 533 -37.79 9.65 -27.26
CA ILE A 533 -37.86 9.19 -25.86
C ILE A 533 -39.21 8.47 -25.61
N GLU A 534 -40.26 8.86 -26.33
CA GLU A 534 -41.58 8.23 -26.27
C GLU A 534 -41.71 7.29 -27.46
N PHE A 535 -41.78 6.00 -27.20
CA PHE A 535 -42.00 4.96 -28.22
C PHE A 535 -43.00 3.93 -27.70
N LEU A 536 -43.71 3.31 -28.65
CA LEU A 536 -44.73 2.30 -28.38
C LEU A 536 -44.07 0.90 -28.26
N LYS A 537 -44.73 -0.02 -27.60
CA LYS A 537 -44.27 -1.41 -27.52
C LYS A 537 -44.13 -2.11 -28.89
N ALA A 538 -44.85 -1.61 -29.89
CA ALA A 538 -44.80 -2.11 -31.26
C ALA A 538 -43.67 -1.49 -32.10
N ASP A 539 -43.02 -0.44 -31.60
CA ASP A 539 -41.93 0.21 -32.33
C ASP A 539 -40.67 -0.66 -32.30
N THR A 540 -39.93 -0.60 -33.42
CA THR A 540 -38.63 -1.23 -33.57
C THR A 540 -37.52 -0.19 -33.46
N SER A 541 -36.42 -0.55 -32.79
CA SER A 541 -35.25 0.30 -32.66
C SER A 541 -34.46 0.42 -33.96
N ASP A 542 -33.75 1.53 -34.14
CA ASP A 542 -32.64 1.61 -35.08
C ASP A 542 -31.50 0.70 -34.61
N LEU A 543 -30.82 0.10 -35.57
CA LEU A 543 -29.66 -0.76 -35.34
C LEU A 543 -28.44 -0.17 -36.04
N THR A 544 -27.35 0.05 -35.30
CA THR A 544 -26.06 0.42 -35.87
C THR A 544 -25.01 -0.61 -35.46
N ASP A 545 -24.53 -1.37 -36.43
CA ASP A 545 -23.41 -2.26 -36.27
C ASP A 545 -22.13 -1.59 -36.72
N PHE A 546 -21.05 -1.68 -35.90
CA PHE A 546 -19.76 -1.11 -36.22
C PHE A 546 -18.62 -2.11 -35.93
N ASP A 547 -18.04 -2.64 -37.02
CA ASP A 547 -16.87 -3.46 -37.02
C ASP A 547 -15.61 -2.61 -37.11
N TYR A 548 -14.63 -2.77 -36.17
CA TYR A 548 -13.45 -1.91 -36.18
C TYR A 548 -12.15 -2.63 -35.85
N TYR A 549 -11.08 -2.08 -36.37
CA TYR A 549 -9.69 -2.32 -35.94
C TYR A 549 -9.16 -1.03 -35.31
N ASN A 550 -8.45 -1.17 -34.19
CA ASN A 550 -7.83 -0.05 -33.50
C ASN A 550 -6.37 -0.35 -33.19
N PHE A 551 -5.47 0.57 -33.56
CA PHE A 551 -4.08 0.60 -33.14
C PHE A 551 -3.90 1.74 -32.17
N LYS A 552 -3.38 1.44 -30.96
CA LYS A 552 -3.22 2.43 -29.89
C LYS A 552 -1.81 2.39 -29.33
N ILE A 553 -1.23 3.57 -29.12
CA ILE A 553 -0.06 3.76 -28.28
C ILE A 553 -0.48 4.58 -27.07
N ASN A 554 -0.20 4.09 -25.88
CA ASN A 554 -0.67 4.67 -24.64
C ASN A 554 0.49 4.81 -23.64
N PHE A 555 0.63 6.02 -23.08
CA PHE A 555 1.43 6.30 -21.90
C PHE A 555 0.47 6.33 -20.71
N GLU A 556 0.79 5.60 -19.62
CA GLU A 556 -0.01 5.54 -18.42
C GLU A 556 0.87 5.77 -17.17
N GLU A 557 0.37 6.60 -16.25
CA GLU A 557 0.89 6.78 -14.90
C GLU A 557 -0.28 6.76 -13.92
N ASN A 558 -0.19 5.97 -12.82
CA ASN A 558 -1.25 5.93 -11.82
C ASN A 558 -0.70 5.63 -10.42
N THR A 559 -0.64 6.67 -9.61
CA THR A 559 -0.22 6.64 -8.20
C THR A 559 -1.34 6.98 -7.23
N LEU A 560 -2.61 6.95 -7.69
CA LEU A 560 -3.77 7.25 -6.83
C LEU A 560 -3.85 6.28 -5.64
N ASN A 561 -4.15 6.83 -4.47
CA ASN A 561 -4.25 6.05 -3.22
C ASN A 561 -5.54 5.23 -3.10
N TYR A 562 -6.63 5.61 -3.78
CA TYR A 562 -7.90 4.87 -3.80
C TYR A 562 -8.38 4.64 -5.23
N LYS A 563 -9.06 3.51 -5.46
CA LYS A 563 -9.67 3.15 -6.76
C LYS A 563 -10.78 4.12 -7.19
N GLN A 564 -11.50 4.66 -6.19
CA GLN A 564 -12.59 5.62 -6.34
C GLN A 564 -12.50 6.63 -5.21
N PHE A 565 -12.77 7.91 -5.49
CA PHE A 565 -12.62 9.03 -4.57
C PHE A 565 -11.21 9.21 -3.99
N PRO A 566 -10.16 9.24 -4.83
CA PRO A 566 -8.79 9.46 -4.37
C PRO A 566 -8.63 10.83 -3.73
N THR A 567 -7.66 10.92 -2.79
CA THR A 567 -7.32 12.15 -2.08
C THR A 567 -5.87 12.57 -2.26
N ARG A 568 -5.04 11.71 -2.88
CA ARG A 568 -3.63 11.98 -3.22
C ARG A 568 -3.15 11.11 -4.38
N GLY A 569 -2.13 11.59 -5.06
CA GLY A 569 -1.54 10.91 -6.22
C GLY A 569 -2.03 11.47 -7.55
N VAL A 570 -1.57 10.86 -8.63
CA VAL A 570 -1.89 11.25 -10.01
C VAL A 570 -2.37 10.04 -10.81
N ASN A 571 -3.32 10.27 -11.71
CA ASN A 571 -3.66 9.37 -12.81
C ASN A 571 -3.54 10.17 -14.10
N GLN A 572 -2.58 9.81 -14.95
CA GLN A 572 -2.33 10.49 -16.20
C GLN A 572 -2.26 9.48 -17.34
N THR A 573 -2.89 9.81 -18.45
CA THR A 573 -2.78 9.05 -19.70
C THR A 573 -2.60 9.98 -20.89
N LEU A 574 -1.78 9.54 -21.84
CA LEU A 574 -1.67 10.15 -23.16
C LEU A 574 -1.80 9.03 -24.20
N SER A 575 -2.80 9.09 -25.04
CA SER A 575 -3.08 8.05 -26.03
C SER A 575 -3.19 8.59 -27.45
N PHE A 576 -2.69 7.80 -28.39
CA PHE A 576 -2.83 7.97 -29.83
C PHE A 576 -3.52 6.74 -30.37
N ASN A 577 -4.69 6.91 -30.96
CA ASN A 577 -5.47 5.85 -31.56
C ASN A 577 -5.59 6.07 -33.07
N TYR A 578 -5.49 4.99 -33.85
CA TYR A 578 -5.90 4.95 -35.24
C TYR A 578 -6.96 3.89 -35.40
N LEU A 579 -8.17 4.31 -35.77
CA LEU A 579 -9.32 3.42 -35.95
C LEU A 579 -9.67 3.36 -37.42
N LYS A 580 -10.08 2.18 -37.86
CA LYS A 580 -10.66 1.92 -39.16
C LYS A 580 -11.78 0.91 -38.99
N GLY A 581 -12.97 1.19 -39.53
CA GLY A 581 -14.11 0.31 -39.39
C GLY A 581 -15.17 0.50 -40.47
N THR A 582 -16.19 -0.33 -40.39
CA THR A 582 -17.39 -0.29 -41.26
C THR A 582 -18.65 -0.20 -40.39
N GLU A 583 -19.45 0.80 -40.62
CA GLU A 583 -20.75 1.00 -40.06
C GLU A 583 -21.80 0.37 -41.01
N ASN A 584 -22.76 -0.38 -40.45
CA ASN A 584 -23.95 -0.87 -41.09
C ASN A 584 -25.13 -0.38 -40.27
N PHE A 585 -25.94 0.50 -40.84
CA PHE A 585 -27.15 1.07 -40.22
C PHE A 585 -28.41 0.45 -40.82
N VAL A 586 -29.32 -0.02 -39.96
CA VAL A 586 -30.63 -0.53 -40.33
C VAL A 586 -31.70 0.30 -39.60
N PRO A 587 -32.55 1.02 -40.30
CA PRO A 587 -33.57 1.88 -39.70
C PRO A 587 -34.68 1.08 -39.01
N GLY A 588 -35.11 1.54 -37.84
CA GLY A 588 -36.28 1.09 -37.12
C GLY A 588 -37.55 1.91 -37.49
N SER A 589 -38.66 1.62 -36.81
CA SER A 589 -39.94 2.30 -37.07
C SER A 589 -39.95 3.77 -36.68
N THR A 590 -39.08 4.19 -35.75
CA THR A 590 -38.95 5.59 -35.29
C THR A 590 -37.88 6.37 -36.07
N SER A 591 -37.25 5.75 -37.08
CA SER A 591 -36.18 6.36 -37.84
C SER A 591 -36.71 7.45 -38.79
N ALA A 592 -35.96 8.57 -38.84
CA ALA A 592 -36.17 9.58 -39.87
C ALA A 592 -35.55 9.17 -41.22
N ILE A 593 -34.62 8.22 -41.23
CA ILE A 593 -33.97 7.66 -42.42
C ILE A 593 -34.64 6.32 -42.73
N GLN A 594 -34.99 6.07 -44.00
CA GLN A 594 -35.72 4.86 -44.39
C GLN A 594 -34.82 3.80 -45.04
N ASP A 595 -33.63 4.21 -45.52
CA ASP A 595 -32.73 3.33 -46.24
C ASP A 595 -31.66 2.76 -45.30
N GLU A 596 -31.24 1.52 -45.54
CA GLU A 596 -30.05 0.93 -44.94
C GLU A 596 -28.80 1.64 -45.44
N ILE A 597 -27.87 1.96 -44.56
CA ILE A 597 -26.62 2.67 -44.90
C ILE A 597 -25.41 1.85 -44.51
N GLN A 598 -24.49 1.64 -45.45
CA GLN A 598 -23.17 1.11 -45.15
C GLN A 598 -22.13 2.21 -45.38
N LYS A 599 -21.30 2.49 -44.35
CA LYS A 599 -20.30 3.54 -44.40
C LYS A 599 -18.98 3.06 -43.84
N LYS A 600 -17.87 3.42 -44.49
CA LYS A 600 -16.50 3.13 -43.99
C LYS A 600 -15.96 4.34 -43.29
N HIS A 601 -15.42 4.11 -42.11
CA HIS A 601 -14.81 5.13 -41.27
C HIS A 601 -13.32 4.88 -41.06
N LYS A 602 -12.53 5.95 -40.96
CA LYS A 602 -11.15 5.95 -40.54
C LYS A 602 -10.81 7.26 -39.86
N TRP A 603 -10.19 7.21 -38.70
CA TRP A 603 -9.84 8.44 -37.99
C TRP A 603 -8.68 8.24 -37.04
N PHE A 604 -8.07 9.36 -36.65
CA PHE A 604 -7.13 9.47 -35.53
C PHE A 604 -7.85 10.07 -34.33
N ASN A 605 -7.49 9.57 -33.13
CA ASN A 605 -7.96 10.12 -31.88
C ASN A 605 -6.77 10.31 -30.94
N ILE A 606 -6.57 11.52 -30.43
CA ILE A 606 -5.54 11.87 -29.46
C ILE A 606 -6.24 12.29 -28.20
N GLN A 607 -5.90 11.67 -27.07
CA GLN A 607 -6.50 11.99 -25.80
C GLN A 607 -5.40 12.19 -24.75
N PHE A 608 -5.50 13.27 -24.02
CA PHE A 608 -4.74 13.55 -22.83
C PHE A 608 -5.71 13.63 -21.63
N PHE A 609 -5.37 12.95 -20.56
CA PHE A 609 -6.11 12.93 -19.31
C PHE A 609 -5.15 13.08 -18.15
N ARG A 610 -5.46 13.97 -17.20
CA ARG A 610 -4.74 14.10 -15.93
C ARG A 610 -5.71 14.41 -14.81
N ASP A 611 -5.66 13.61 -13.77
CA ASP A 611 -6.39 13.76 -12.51
C ASP A 611 -5.39 13.68 -11.36
N GLU A 612 -5.09 14.78 -10.69
CA GLU A 612 -4.05 14.88 -9.68
C GLU A 612 -4.57 15.50 -8.39
N TYR A 613 -4.08 14.99 -7.26
CA TYR A 613 -4.48 15.40 -5.93
C TYR A 613 -3.26 15.76 -5.10
N LEU A 614 -3.20 17.04 -4.69
CA LEU A 614 -2.14 17.66 -3.91
C LEU A 614 -2.58 17.79 -2.45
N ARG A 615 -1.74 17.34 -1.53
CA ARG A 615 -1.93 17.59 -0.10
C ARG A 615 -1.38 18.97 0.25
N LEU A 616 -2.23 19.92 0.60
CA LEU A 616 -1.82 21.25 1.04
C LEU A 616 -1.50 21.29 2.54
N ASN A 617 -2.32 20.57 3.35
CA ASN A 617 -2.05 20.33 4.77
C ASN A 617 -2.73 19.04 5.24
N GLN A 618 -2.79 18.77 6.55
CA GLN A 618 -3.38 17.55 7.09
C GLN A 618 -4.88 17.39 6.81
N HIS A 619 -5.61 18.52 6.73
CA HIS A 619 -7.06 18.53 6.59
C HIS A 619 -7.54 18.96 5.20
N PHE A 620 -6.72 19.68 4.44
CA PHE A 620 -7.12 20.22 3.14
C PHE A 620 -6.25 19.70 2.01
N HIS A 621 -6.91 19.11 1.01
CA HIS A 621 -6.31 18.64 -0.23
C HIS A 621 -6.98 19.32 -1.42
N LEU A 622 -6.24 19.52 -2.50
CA LEU A 622 -6.75 20.12 -3.73
C LEU A 622 -6.48 19.18 -4.90
N GLY A 623 -7.53 18.75 -5.57
CA GLY A 623 -7.43 18.06 -6.84
C GLY A 623 -7.64 19.01 -8.01
N TYR A 624 -6.99 18.71 -9.14
CA TYR A 624 -7.29 19.32 -10.43
C TYR A 624 -7.43 18.24 -11.52
N PHE A 625 -8.21 18.57 -12.53
CA PHE A 625 -8.57 17.67 -13.61
C PHE A 625 -8.37 18.37 -14.95
N VAL A 626 -7.74 17.67 -15.90
CA VAL A 626 -7.61 18.13 -17.28
C VAL A 626 -7.88 16.96 -18.21
N GLN A 627 -8.76 17.14 -19.18
CA GLN A 627 -8.96 16.20 -20.28
C GLN A 627 -9.00 16.98 -21.60
N ALA A 628 -8.18 16.59 -22.55
CA ALA A 628 -8.19 17.12 -23.90
C ALA A 628 -8.37 15.96 -24.87
N SER A 629 -9.30 16.08 -25.76
CA SER A 629 -9.59 15.09 -26.81
C SER A 629 -9.64 15.76 -28.16
N TYR A 630 -8.94 15.17 -29.14
CA TYR A 630 -8.98 15.57 -30.53
C TYR A 630 -9.25 14.35 -31.40
N SER A 631 -10.27 14.42 -32.26
CA SER A 631 -10.63 13.34 -33.16
C SER A 631 -10.93 13.87 -34.55
N THR A 632 -10.54 13.11 -35.55
CA THR A 632 -10.83 13.37 -36.99
C THR A 632 -11.97 12.47 -37.50
N VAL A 633 -12.79 11.95 -36.59
CA VAL A 633 -13.91 11.07 -36.92
C VAL A 633 -14.96 11.84 -37.73
N ASP A 634 -15.48 11.22 -38.79
CA ASP A 634 -16.63 11.70 -39.57
C ASP A 634 -17.96 11.31 -38.87
N PHE A 635 -19.05 12.00 -39.20
CA PHE A 635 -20.36 11.65 -38.69
C PHE A 635 -20.78 10.23 -39.13
N PHE A 636 -21.41 9.51 -38.23
CA PHE A 636 -22.11 8.25 -38.50
C PHE A 636 -23.43 8.51 -39.24
N SER A 637 -24.18 7.46 -39.54
CA SER A 637 -25.40 7.52 -40.37
C SER A 637 -26.46 8.47 -39.83
N ASN A 638 -26.54 8.66 -38.50
CA ASN A 638 -27.47 9.61 -37.88
C ASN A 638 -26.86 10.27 -36.63
N TYR A 639 -27.62 11.18 -36.04
CA TYR A 639 -27.18 11.93 -34.84
C TYR A 639 -26.87 11.01 -33.65
N THR A 640 -27.73 10.05 -33.31
CA THR A 640 -27.55 9.17 -32.17
C THR A 640 -26.34 8.26 -32.35
N ALA A 641 -26.17 7.64 -33.51
CA ALA A 641 -24.98 6.83 -33.82
C ALA A 641 -23.69 7.66 -33.74
N THR A 642 -23.74 8.93 -34.23
CA THR A 642 -22.59 9.85 -34.09
C THR A 642 -22.28 10.16 -32.63
N MET A 643 -23.30 10.41 -31.81
CA MET A 643 -23.12 10.71 -30.38
C MET A 643 -22.59 9.51 -29.58
N LEU A 644 -22.98 8.28 -29.94
CA LEU A 644 -22.50 7.05 -29.30
C LEU A 644 -21.00 6.83 -29.53
N ASN A 645 -20.49 7.25 -30.69
CA ASN A 645 -19.10 7.11 -31.08
C ASN A 645 -18.24 8.37 -30.85
N ALA A 646 -18.81 9.46 -30.32
CA ALA A 646 -18.10 10.68 -29.97
C ALA A 646 -17.34 10.51 -28.66
N ASN A 647 -16.21 11.24 -28.52
CA ASN A 647 -15.49 11.32 -27.24
C ASN A 647 -16.38 11.85 -26.12
N VAL A 648 -16.29 11.24 -24.94
CA VAL A 648 -17.17 11.51 -23.81
C VAL A 648 -16.43 12.16 -22.65
N PHE A 649 -17.09 13.11 -21.97
CA PHE A 649 -16.65 13.72 -20.74
C PHE A 649 -17.50 13.23 -19.56
N GLN A 650 -16.93 12.33 -18.73
CA GLN A 650 -17.60 11.66 -17.60
C GLN A 650 -16.66 11.59 -16.38
N PRO A 651 -16.36 12.73 -15.73
CA PRO A 651 -15.35 12.79 -14.66
C PRO A 651 -15.80 12.19 -13.33
N THR A 652 -17.10 12.12 -13.05
CA THR A 652 -17.62 11.63 -11.77
C THR A 652 -18.15 10.19 -11.90
N PRO A 653 -18.21 9.40 -10.81
CA PRO A 653 -18.82 8.06 -10.86
C PRO A 653 -20.27 8.09 -11.39
N HIS A 654 -21.08 9.06 -10.95
CA HIS A 654 -22.48 9.17 -11.40
C HIS A 654 -22.60 9.53 -12.88
N SER A 655 -21.73 10.42 -13.42
CA SER A 655 -21.80 10.78 -14.86
C SER A 655 -21.56 9.58 -15.79
N LYS A 656 -20.86 8.54 -15.34
CA LYS A 656 -20.62 7.30 -16.11
C LYS A 656 -21.85 6.39 -16.21
N THR A 657 -22.88 6.68 -15.43
CA THR A 657 -24.12 5.86 -15.42
C THR A 657 -25.22 6.43 -16.31
N MET A 658 -24.96 7.54 -16.98
CA MET A 658 -25.94 8.25 -17.80
C MET A 658 -25.42 8.44 -19.23
N PHE A 659 -26.33 8.38 -20.20
CA PHE A 659 -26.07 8.83 -21.55
C PHE A 659 -26.25 10.34 -21.62
N LEU A 660 -25.15 11.08 -21.45
CA LEU A 660 -25.12 12.54 -21.39
C LEU A 660 -24.71 13.11 -22.76
N GLU A 661 -25.70 13.37 -23.67
CA GLU A 661 -25.45 13.89 -25.03
C GLU A 661 -24.66 15.20 -25.01
N ASN A 662 -25.06 16.15 -24.16
CA ASN A 662 -24.42 17.46 -24.08
C ASN A 662 -22.96 17.44 -23.66
N TYR A 663 -22.45 16.32 -23.08
CA TYR A 663 -21.06 16.14 -22.64
C TYR A 663 -20.29 15.23 -23.60
N ARG A 664 -20.68 15.21 -24.87
CA ARG A 664 -20.02 14.46 -25.94
C ARG A 664 -19.64 15.38 -27.08
N ALA A 665 -18.45 15.23 -27.63
CA ALA A 665 -18.02 15.94 -28.83
C ALA A 665 -16.80 15.20 -29.43
N HIS A 666 -16.57 15.39 -30.74
CA HIS A 666 -15.39 14.80 -31.38
C HIS A 666 -14.10 15.36 -30.82
N SER A 667 -14.08 16.67 -30.54
CA SER A 667 -12.91 17.35 -29.95
C SER A 667 -13.35 18.33 -28.87
N PHE A 668 -12.67 18.29 -27.71
CA PHE A 668 -12.96 19.18 -26.59
C PHE A 668 -11.78 19.34 -25.64
N LEU A 669 -11.81 20.40 -24.85
CA LEU A 669 -11.00 20.59 -23.64
C LEU A 669 -11.95 20.60 -22.42
N ALA A 670 -11.59 19.90 -21.37
CA ALA A 670 -12.32 19.95 -20.10
C ALA A 670 -11.34 20.17 -18.95
N LEU A 671 -11.74 21.04 -18.02
CA LEU A 671 -10.99 21.41 -16.84
C LEU A 671 -11.85 21.19 -15.59
N GLY A 672 -11.22 20.85 -14.47
CA GLY A 672 -11.92 20.67 -13.21
C GLY A 672 -11.07 21.00 -12.00
N VAL A 673 -11.75 21.39 -10.92
CA VAL A 673 -11.16 21.64 -9.61
C VAL A 673 -11.91 20.86 -8.54
N LYS A 674 -11.16 20.31 -7.56
CA LYS A 674 -11.67 19.34 -6.59
C LYS A 674 -11.12 19.64 -5.18
N PRO A 675 -11.62 20.67 -4.48
CA PRO A 675 -11.29 20.87 -3.06
C PRO A 675 -11.83 19.71 -2.20
N ILE A 676 -10.99 19.23 -1.29
CA ILE A 676 -11.29 18.11 -0.39
C ILE A 676 -10.94 18.52 1.03
N ILE A 677 -11.89 18.33 1.96
CA ILE A 677 -11.72 18.57 3.40
C ILE A 677 -11.76 17.20 4.09
N LYS A 678 -10.65 16.79 4.67
CA LYS A 678 -10.57 15.60 5.52
C LYS A 678 -11.14 15.91 6.91
N LEU A 679 -12.18 15.20 7.29
CA LEU A 679 -12.81 15.28 8.61
C LEU A 679 -12.18 14.26 9.58
N SER A 680 -11.73 13.11 9.03
CA SER A 680 -10.92 12.08 9.70
C SER A 680 -10.11 11.32 8.63
N ASP A 681 -9.36 10.31 9.04
CA ASP A 681 -8.56 9.52 8.08
C ASP A 681 -9.42 8.84 7.02
N ASN A 682 -10.60 8.39 7.39
CA ASN A 682 -11.51 7.66 6.50
C ASN A 682 -12.70 8.49 6.01
N LEU A 683 -12.94 9.69 6.56
CA LEU A 683 -14.09 10.53 6.24
C LEU A 683 -13.64 11.86 5.63
N HIS A 684 -14.14 12.19 4.46
CA HIS A 684 -13.89 13.47 3.81
C HIS A 684 -15.09 14.00 3.05
N LEU A 685 -15.20 15.31 2.99
CA LEU A 685 -16.11 16.05 2.13
C LEU A 685 -15.32 16.56 0.91
N ARG A 686 -15.86 16.33 -0.29
CA ARG A 686 -15.28 16.83 -1.53
C ARG A 686 -16.31 17.59 -2.34
N ALA A 687 -15.92 18.71 -2.92
CA ALA A 687 -16.65 19.43 -3.92
C ALA A 687 -15.87 19.34 -5.24
N GLU A 688 -16.56 19.15 -6.34
CA GLU A 688 -15.96 19.04 -7.66
C GLU A 688 -16.74 19.94 -8.62
N ALA A 689 -16.02 20.74 -9.39
CA ALA A 689 -16.60 21.58 -10.43
C ALA A 689 -15.81 21.42 -11.72
N TYR A 690 -16.51 21.27 -12.82
CA TYR A 690 -15.95 21.00 -14.13
C TYR A 690 -16.57 21.88 -15.20
N ALA A 691 -15.76 22.25 -16.19
CA ALA A 691 -16.20 22.92 -17.39
C ALA A 691 -15.66 22.16 -18.63
N MET A 692 -16.54 21.85 -19.59
CA MET A 692 -16.20 21.25 -20.87
C MET A 692 -16.38 22.27 -21.99
N PHE A 693 -15.37 22.41 -22.82
CA PHE A 693 -15.30 23.34 -23.96
C PHE A 693 -15.21 22.53 -25.24
N PRO A 694 -16.34 22.16 -25.89
CA PRO A 694 -16.30 21.49 -27.19
C PRO A 694 -15.75 22.44 -28.27
N TYR A 695 -14.89 21.94 -29.15
CA TYR A 695 -14.43 22.71 -30.31
C TYR A 695 -15.59 23.05 -31.21
N GLN A 696 -16.46 22.07 -31.49
CA GLN A 696 -17.77 22.21 -32.12
C GLN A 696 -18.72 21.23 -31.44
N LYS A 697 -19.89 21.70 -31.06
CA LYS A 697 -20.95 20.84 -30.55
C LYS A 697 -21.57 20.07 -31.71
N ILE A 698 -21.87 18.78 -31.50
CA ILE A 698 -22.66 17.96 -32.40
C ILE A 698 -24.14 18.24 -32.09
N ILE A 699 -24.93 18.61 -33.09
CA ILE A 699 -26.35 18.90 -32.95
C ILE A 699 -27.16 18.02 -33.93
N SER A 700 -28.43 17.81 -33.60
CA SER A 700 -29.35 17.13 -34.48
C SER A 700 -29.90 18.14 -35.51
N GLY A 701 -29.54 17.94 -36.76
CA GLY A 701 -30.05 18.70 -37.90
C GLY A 701 -31.37 18.14 -38.45
N GLU A 702 -31.68 18.51 -39.70
CA GLU A 702 -32.84 17.98 -40.41
C GLU A 702 -32.75 16.45 -40.54
N ASN A 703 -33.88 15.77 -40.47
CA ASN A 703 -34.00 14.31 -40.57
C ASN A 703 -33.08 13.55 -39.56
N LYS A 704 -32.84 14.13 -38.39
CA LYS A 704 -31.98 13.52 -37.34
C LYS A 704 -30.56 13.20 -37.81
N GLN A 705 -30.07 13.89 -38.83
CA GLN A 705 -28.64 13.81 -39.20
C GLN A 705 -27.79 14.63 -38.26
N ALA A 706 -26.53 14.23 -38.08
CA ALA A 706 -25.58 14.96 -37.24
C ALA A 706 -25.03 16.16 -38.00
N GLU A 707 -24.97 17.32 -37.34
CA GLU A 707 -24.39 18.55 -37.87
C GLU A 707 -23.49 19.18 -36.81
N TYR A 708 -22.54 20.05 -37.22
CA TYR A 708 -21.75 20.85 -36.30
C TYR A 708 -22.42 22.22 -36.08
N ALA A 709 -22.52 22.58 -34.80
CA ALA A 709 -22.81 23.96 -34.40
C ALA A 709 -21.54 24.85 -34.66
N ALA A 710 -21.70 26.16 -34.48
CA ALA A 710 -20.59 27.08 -34.62
C ALA A 710 -19.46 26.74 -33.62
N LYS A 711 -18.22 27.14 -33.96
CA LYS A 711 -17.03 26.86 -33.13
C LYS A 711 -17.08 27.63 -31.83
N TYR A 712 -16.74 26.97 -30.75
CA TYR A 712 -16.63 27.56 -29.38
C TYR A 712 -17.91 28.18 -28.82
N GLU A 713 -19.08 27.86 -29.35
CA GLU A 713 -20.32 28.50 -28.95
C GLU A 713 -20.91 28.07 -27.62
N ASN A 714 -20.52 26.90 -27.11
CA ASN A 714 -21.17 26.32 -25.95
C ASN A 714 -20.15 25.80 -24.92
N MET A 715 -20.34 26.17 -23.67
CA MET A 715 -19.70 25.55 -22.51
C MET A 715 -20.75 24.73 -21.78
N ASN A 716 -20.33 23.58 -21.26
CA ASN A 716 -21.14 22.71 -20.41
C ASN A 716 -20.49 22.59 -19.02
N TYR A 717 -21.27 22.74 -17.98
CA TYR A 717 -20.82 22.68 -16.59
C TYR A 717 -21.35 21.46 -15.87
N MET A 718 -20.52 20.86 -15.07
CA MET A 718 -20.88 19.75 -14.19
C MET A 718 -20.30 20.00 -12.80
N ALA A 719 -21.07 19.72 -11.75
CA ALA A 719 -20.60 19.85 -10.38
C ALA A 719 -21.07 18.65 -9.54
N SER A 720 -20.33 18.33 -8.51
CA SER A 720 -20.71 17.32 -7.52
C SER A 720 -20.19 17.71 -6.15
N THR A 721 -21.04 17.49 -5.12
CA THR A 721 -20.60 17.54 -3.72
C THR A 721 -20.85 16.17 -3.11
N THR A 722 -19.79 15.56 -2.56
CA THR A 722 -19.86 14.19 -2.07
C THR A 722 -19.22 14.07 -0.69
N LEU A 723 -19.97 13.52 0.27
CA LEU A 723 -19.44 13.02 1.53
C LEU A 723 -19.02 11.56 1.33
N VAL A 724 -17.76 11.24 1.62
CA VAL A 724 -17.19 9.90 1.41
C VAL A 724 -16.65 9.36 2.71
N TYR A 725 -17.06 8.14 3.05
CA TYR A 725 -16.49 7.34 4.13
C TYR A 725 -15.88 6.07 3.56
N HIS A 726 -14.54 5.92 3.66
CA HIS A 726 -13.82 4.74 3.23
C HIS A 726 -13.93 3.64 4.30
N THR A 727 -14.67 2.58 3.99
CA THR A 727 -14.77 1.38 4.84
C THR A 727 -13.76 0.32 4.37
N LEU A 728 -13.60 -0.75 5.14
CA LEU A 728 -12.78 -1.92 4.77
C LEU A 728 -13.26 -2.60 3.47
N PHE A 729 -14.55 -2.48 3.14
CA PHE A 729 -15.18 -3.12 1.98
C PHE A 729 -15.36 -2.18 0.79
N GLY A 730 -15.00 -0.91 0.92
CA GLY A 730 -15.13 0.09 -0.13
C GLY A 730 -15.78 1.39 0.37
N PRO A 731 -15.93 2.40 -0.50
CA PRO A 731 -16.47 3.69 -0.11
C PRO A 731 -18.00 3.64 0.08
N ALA A 732 -18.49 4.24 1.17
CA ALA A 732 -19.85 4.70 1.31
C ALA A 732 -19.88 6.19 0.92
N SER A 733 -20.76 6.59 0.01
CA SER A 733 -20.80 7.96 -0.50
C SER A 733 -22.21 8.50 -0.62
N LEU A 734 -22.37 9.76 -0.25
CA LEU A 734 -23.61 10.53 -0.42
C LEU A 734 -23.29 11.72 -1.30
N SER A 735 -23.83 11.76 -2.51
CA SER A 735 -23.51 12.75 -3.53
C SER A 735 -24.72 13.54 -4.01
N LEU A 736 -24.52 14.84 -4.18
CA LEU A 736 -25.40 15.72 -4.93
C LEU A 736 -24.68 16.10 -6.23
N ASN A 737 -25.24 15.70 -7.37
CA ASN A 737 -24.65 15.92 -8.68
C ASN A 737 -25.50 16.92 -9.46
N TYR A 738 -24.85 17.83 -10.19
CA TYR A 738 -25.46 18.87 -11.01
C TYR A 738 -24.98 18.78 -12.46
N TYR A 739 -25.92 18.86 -13.40
CA TYR A 739 -25.67 18.89 -14.85
C TYR A 739 -26.45 20.04 -15.46
N ASP A 740 -25.79 21.04 -16.05
CA ASP A 740 -26.40 22.31 -16.48
C ASP A 740 -27.36 22.17 -17.68
N LYS A 741 -27.11 21.19 -18.55
CA LYS A 741 -27.83 20.99 -19.82
C LYS A 741 -28.85 19.84 -19.81
N ASN A 742 -28.99 19.14 -18.68
CA ASN A 742 -30.01 18.08 -18.56
C ASN A 742 -31.35 18.65 -18.12
N ASP A 743 -32.45 18.00 -18.52
CA ASP A 743 -33.80 18.34 -18.07
C ASP A 743 -33.92 18.30 -16.56
N LYS A 744 -33.51 17.19 -15.96
CA LYS A 744 -33.28 17.10 -14.53
C LYS A 744 -31.84 17.51 -14.21
N LYS A 745 -31.68 18.62 -13.52
CA LYS A 745 -30.37 19.21 -13.25
C LYS A 745 -29.66 18.61 -12.01
N PHE A 746 -30.41 18.16 -11.01
CA PHE A 746 -29.90 17.70 -9.73
C PHE A 746 -30.24 16.24 -9.50
N TYR A 747 -29.23 15.47 -9.05
CA TYR A 747 -29.36 14.06 -8.67
C TYR A 747 -28.73 13.85 -7.30
N PHE A 748 -29.53 13.34 -6.37
CA PHE A 748 -29.06 12.95 -5.05
C PHE A 748 -28.91 11.43 -5.02
N VAL A 749 -27.71 10.93 -4.73
CA VAL A 749 -27.38 9.50 -4.84
C VAL A 749 -26.58 9.05 -3.63
N PHE A 750 -27.02 7.96 -3.02
CA PHE A 750 -26.25 7.17 -2.07
C PHE A 750 -25.66 5.97 -2.81
N ASN A 751 -24.35 5.69 -2.57
CA ASN A 751 -23.69 4.49 -3.06
C ASN A 751 -22.86 3.86 -1.93
N PHE A 752 -22.84 2.51 -1.90
CA PHE A 752 -21.91 1.72 -1.10
C PHE A 752 -21.20 0.73 -2.00
N GLY A 753 -19.87 0.77 -2.01
CA GLY A 753 -19.04 -0.06 -2.87
C GLY A 753 -18.46 0.67 -4.07
N TYR A 754 -17.97 -0.10 -5.05
CA TYR A 754 -17.26 0.42 -6.21
C TYR A 754 -18.12 0.38 -7.46
N LEU A 755 -18.28 1.54 -8.11
CA LEU A 755 -18.92 1.67 -9.42
C LEU A 755 -17.81 1.80 -10.48
N LEU A 756 -17.41 0.67 -11.01
CA LEU A 756 -16.34 0.53 -12.00
C LEU A 756 -16.78 -0.38 -13.15
N PHE A 757 -16.17 -0.18 -14.33
CA PHE A 757 -16.53 -0.86 -15.57
C PHE A 757 -15.27 -1.38 -16.27
N ASN A 758 -15.39 -2.46 -17.05
CA ASN A 758 -14.32 -2.88 -17.96
C ASN A 758 -14.15 -1.85 -19.08
N LYS A 759 -12.91 -1.60 -19.50
CA LYS A 759 -12.61 -0.64 -20.57
C LYS A 759 -13.16 -1.12 -21.91
N ARG A 760 -13.63 -0.20 -22.72
CA ARG A 760 -14.03 -0.44 -24.11
C ARG A 760 -12.81 -0.76 -24.98
N GLY A 761 -13.05 -1.31 -26.17
CA GLY A 761 -11.97 -1.76 -27.07
C GLY A 761 -11.11 -0.64 -27.64
N TYR A 762 -11.66 0.56 -27.76
CA TYR A 762 -10.95 1.74 -28.29
C TYR A 762 -10.72 2.85 -27.25
N GLU A 763 -11.09 2.63 -25.96
CA GLU A 763 -10.77 3.52 -24.84
C GLU A 763 -9.34 3.40 -24.32
#